data_bbf1c7e93ef932f8a841b42291ec23ae
#
_entry.id   bbf1c7e93ef932f8a841b42291ec23ae
#
_cell.length_a   1.000
_cell.length_b   1.000
_cell.length_c   1.000
_cell.angle_alpha   90.00
_cell.angle_beta   90.00
_cell.angle_gamma   90.00
#
_symmetry.space_group_name_H-M   'P 1'
#
loop_
_entity.id
_entity.type
_entity.pdbx_description
1 polymer ?
#
loop_
_entity_poly.entity_id
_entity_poly.type
_entity_poly.pdbx_seq_one_letter_code
_entity_poly.pdbx_strand_id
1 'polypeptide(L)'
;MGLKQLHPPKWADRFLRWYCHPDLIEEIQGDVYEIFYRKAAVNKSAPRVQFVWNVLRFFRIRNIKKGKKNHNSSNVNFSMYKSYFIAGLRNITRNATSSAINIIGLAIALGCGVTIFLLLDSYYNRDKFHEKGDRIYLLMNKMKSADEVENWARSPYLLGPSLRDDHNAIESVVRIQRDRLSIRHGDVVFSEPVWFVDKEFFNAFSYPLLHGQSNALYDPTSIVLTEDMAIKYFGRTDVINEQLSVKFPREEKITFKVGAVLKRIPDQSSMSISFLLPIQTWEDHVDAARNIQWRTWAGSTFVLFNEGHKPSDVTVVVDKYIKVQQAANDKFQIQSIEWIPIDQVGKRSYDIKYSLSWSNLPAAMIGIGIIAVLLVLLACFNYMNVAVASVSTRLKEIGIRKVIGGGRTEIVQQFLIENTVMCGVALIAGTLIAYIFLLPAFNTLFPIHVPFHFSSNTATFAFFGGILLSVALISGAYPAFYVSSFSPVKILRGKEKFGSKSLLSKIMLTVQFIISFTTIVACLVFINSSHHFEQKDWGYDHDQQLFTVVKNLEQYNALKDLVAQNKNVISYAGSESHVGFAEHSTTVSVGQDQVNVVRLAVGFNYLQTMNLQLVQGRDFDPNIESDKKESVIINEAFVRKMGWKEPLGKSFEFDNITWYVIGVAKNFHFKEFYYTIEPVMMHIGPEEKFRYLVVKAEAGAVNQVSDFLKKSWSSVAPDDPYEGFFQDEVFQQFFNSNRSNNKIMYFLSAVALTLACMGLYGLVSYNL
;
A
#
# COMPACT_ATOMS: atom_id res chain seq x y z
N MET A 1 -52.97 -11.24 44.76
CA MET A 1 -51.95 -10.84 43.74
C MET A 1 -51.12 -12.09 43.44
N GLY A 2 -51.38 -12.75 42.31
CA GLY A 2 -50.70 -14.02 41.95
C GLY A 2 -49.24 -13.78 41.64
N LEU A 3 -48.39 -14.50 42.36
CA LEU A 3 -46.93 -14.61 42.13
C LEU A 3 -46.70 -15.20 40.71
N LYS A 4 -46.28 -14.38 39.73
CA LYS A 4 -45.77 -14.90 38.46
C LYS A 4 -44.60 -15.85 38.76
N GLN A 5 -44.79 -17.16 38.59
CA GLN A 5 -43.71 -18.14 38.68
C GLN A 5 -42.64 -17.79 37.63
N LEU A 6 -41.43 -17.49 38.08
CA LEU A 6 -40.28 -17.29 37.18
C LEU A 6 -39.92 -18.65 36.57
N HIS A 7 -39.84 -18.69 35.24
CA HIS A 7 -39.40 -19.87 34.48
C HIS A 7 -38.00 -19.65 33.89
N PRO A 8 -37.17 -20.71 33.80
CA PRO A 8 -35.90 -20.65 33.16
C PRO A 8 -36.03 -20.34 31.67
N PRO A 9 -34.98 -19.75 31.03
CA PRO A 9 -34.98 -19.44 29.60
C PRO A 9 -35.12 -20.71 28.74
N LYS A 10 -36.21 -20.83 27.98
CA LYS A 10 -36.54 -22.00 27.13
C LYS A 10 -35.43 -22.35 26.11
N TRP A 11 -34.71 -21.36 25.62
CA TRP A 11 -33.62 -21.59 24.65
C TRP A 11 -32.41 -22.27 25.32
N ALA A 12 -32.05 -21.89 26.55
CA ALA A 12 -30.95 -22.47 27.31
C ALA A 12 -31.25 -23.90 27.74
N ASP A 13 -32.50 -24.18 28.12
CA ASP A 13 -32.96 -25.56 28.42
C ASP A 13 -32.93 -26.44 27.15
N ARG A 14 -33.36 -25.91 25.98
CA ARG A 14 -33.22 -26.60 24.69
C ARG A 14 -31.77 -26.88 24.33
N PHE A 15 -30.89 -25.93 24.60
CA PHE A 15 -29.45 -26.08 24.34
C PHE A 15 -28.85 -27.16 25.22
N LEU A 16 -29.21 -27.21 26.55
CA LEU A 16 -28.80 -28.27 27.47
C LEU A 16 -29.21 -29.64 26.94
N ARG A 17 -30.48 -29.82 26.56
CA ARG A 17 -31.02 -31.08 26.01
C ARG A 17 -30.39 -31.47 24.68
N TRP A 18 -29.92 -30.49 23.91
CA TRP A 18 -29.28 -30.74 22.61
C TRP A 18 -27.88 -31.34 22.79
N TYR A 19 -27.06 -30.83 23.70
CA TYR A 19 -25.68 -31.29 23.84
C TYR A 19 -25.46 -32.40 24.85
N CYS A 20 -26.28 -32.46 25.92
CA CYS A 20 -26.06 -33.34 27.06
C CYS A 20 -26.31 -34.82 26.73
N HIS A 21 -25.45 -35.70 27.30
CA HIS A 21 -25.62 -37.15 27.18
C HIS A 21 -26.96 -37.61 27.77
N PRO A 22 -27.71 -38.55 27.14
CA PRO A 22 -29.02 -39.00 27.60
C PRO A 22 -29.03 -39.49 29.06
N ASP A 23 -27.99 -40.17 29.48
CA ASP A 23 -27.90 -40.74 30.83
C ASP A 23 -27.58 -39.69 31.92
N LEU A 24 -27.06 -38.52 31.54
CA LEU A 24 -26.69 -37.43 32.46
C LEU A 24 -27.69 -36.27 32.41
N ILE A 25 -28.62 -36.27 31.50
CA ILE A 25 -29.48 -35.10 31.24
C ILE A 25 -30.43 -34.85 32.40
N GLU A 26 -31.01 -35.91 33.02
CA GLU A 26 -31.94 -35.78 34.12
C GLU A 26 -31.25 -35.22 35.37
N GLU A 27 -30.04 -35.71 35.66
CA GLU A 27 -29.23 -35.28 36.81
C GLU A 27 -28.78 -33.80 36.63
N ILE A 28 -28.13 -33.48 35.50
CA ILE A 28 -27.63 -32.13 35.24
C ILE A 28 -28.79 -31.13 35.09
N GLN A 29 -29.88 -31.51 34.46
CA GLN A 29 -31.06 -30.67 34.35
C GLN A 29 -31.69 -30.43 35.72
N GLY A 30 -31.77 -31.46 36.57
CA GLY A 30 -32.24 -31.38 37.98
C GLY A 30 -31.42 -30.35 38.78
N ASP A 31 -30.10 -30.47 38.74
CA ASP A 31 -29.17 -29.57 39.44
C ASP A 31 -29.32 -28.10 38.97
N VAL A 32 -29.37 -27.89 37.67
CA VAL A 32 -29.48 -26.53 37.12
C VAL A 32 -30.84 -25.89 37.45
N TYR A 33 -31.92 -26.68 37.47
CA TYR A 33 -33.26 -26.23 37.85
C TYR A 33 -33.35 -25.98 39.36
N GLU A 34 -32.78 -26.84 40.20
CA GLU A 34 -32.74 -26.65 41.67
C GLU A 34 -32.02 -25.34 42.01
N ILE A 35 -30.83 -25.12 41.47
CA ILE A 35 -30.08 -23.87 41.67
C ILE A 35 -30.89 -22.65 41.19
N PHE A 36 -31.60 -22.76 40.07
CA PHE A 36 -32.45 -21.71 39.57
C PHE A 36 -33.57 -21.33 40.52
N TYR A 37 -34.34 -22.33 40.96
CA TYR A 37 -35.48 -22.07 41.86
C TYR A 37 -35.03 -21.63 43.27
N ARG A 38 -33.93 -22.16 43.79
CA ARG A 38 -33.34 -21.73 45.05
C ARG A 38 -32.93 -20.27 45.04
N LYS A 39 -32.36 -19.79 43.93
CA LYS A 39 -32.00 -18.38 43.76
C LYS A 39 -33.16 -17.47 43.34
N ALA A 40 -34.12 -17.98 42.63
CA ALA A 40 -35.34 -17.23 42.30
C ALA A 40 -36.16 -16.88 43.55
N ALA A 41 -36.02 -17.67 44.64
CA ALA A 41 -36.62 -17.40 45.93
C ALA A 41 -35.95 -16.25 46.71
N VAL A 42 -34.64 -15.97 46.42
CA VAL A 42 -33.85 -14.98 47.16
C VAL A 42 -33.69 -13.68 46.39
N ASN A 43 -33.56 -13.71 45.06
CA ASN A 43 -33.29 -12.50 44.25
C ASN A 43 -33.95 -12.59 42.86
N LYS A 44 -34.82 -11.62 42.53
CA LYS A 44 -35.62 -11.64 41.27
C LYS A 44 -34.86 -11.25 40.00
N SER A 45 -33.69 -10.60 40.07
CA SER A 45 -33.03 -10.02 38.91
C SER A 45 -31.93 -10.88 38.23
N ALA A 46 -31.32 -11.82 38.93
CA ALA A 46 -30.16 -12.60 38.47
C ALA A 46 -30.37 -14.09 38.09
N PRO A 47 -31.50 -14.77 38.40
CA PRO A 47 -31.59 -16.23 38.25
C PRO A 47 -31.56 -16.70 36.79
N ARG A 48 -32.05 -15.91 35.82
CA ARG A 48 -32.01 -16.27 34.39
C ARG A 48 -30.61 -16.26 33.80
N VAL A 49 -29.80 -15.24 34.12
CA VAL A 49 -28.41 -15.14 33.67
C VAL A 49 -27.58 -16.27 34.25
N GLN A 50 -27.81 -16.59 35.51
CA GLN A 50 -27.13 -17.68 36.20
C GLN A 50 -27.54 -19.06 35.70
N PHE A 51 -28.79 -19.24 35.29
CA PHE A 51 -29.23 -20.48 34.63
C PHE A 51 -28.43 -20.69 33.33
N VAL A 52 -28.33 -19.65 32.49
CA VAL A 52 -27.54 -19.70 31.24
C VAL A 52 -26.08 -20.02 31.56
N TRP A 53 -25.51 -19.36 32.56
CA TRP A 53 -24.12 -19.60 32.97
C TRP A 53 -23.88 -21.02 33.42
N ASN A 54 -24.80 -21.58 34.23
CA ASN A 54 -24.71 -22.98 34.68
C ASN A 54 -24.83 -23.96 33.50
N VAL A 55 -25.75 -23.74 32.57
CA VAL A 55 -25.86 -24.53 31.33
C VAL A 55 -24.57 -24.51 30.53
N LEU A 56 -23.94 -23.35 30.39
CA LEU A 56 -22.64 -23.21 29.72
C LEU A 56 -21.50 -23.86 30.49
N ARG A 57 -21.50 -23.78 31.83
CA ARG A 57 -20.50 -24.41 32.71
C ARG A 57 -20.50 -25.93 32.59
N PHE A 58 -21.67 -26.54 32.39
CA PHE A 58 -21.81 -27.98 32.16
C PHE A 58 -21.52 -28.41 30.73
N PHE A 59 -21.26 -27.48 29.80
CA PHE A 59 -20.79 -27.77 28.44
C PHE A 59 -19.33 -28.20 28.47
N ARG A 60 -19.08 -29.44 28.90
CA ARG A 60 -17.75 -30.05 28.94
C ARG A 60 -17.73 -31.28 28.04
N ILE A 61 -16.57 -31.61 27.49
CA ILE A 61 -16.38 -32.75 26.57
C ILE A 61 -16.93 -34.07 27.16
N ARG A 62 -16.87 -34.23 28.49
CA ARG A 62 -17.38 -35.41 29.21
C ARG A 62 -18.91 -35.51 29.19
N ASN A 63 -19.62 -34.39 29.10
CA ASN A 63 -21.09 -34.31 29.16
C ASN A 63 -21.77 -34.24 27.82
N ILE A 64 -21.00 -34.21 26.72
CA ILE A 64 -21.51 -34.08 25.34
C ILE A 64 -21.95 -35.48 24.86
N LYS A 65 -23.08 -35.52 24.17
CA LYS A 65 -23.57 -36.72 23.48
C LYS A 65 -22.47 -37.26 22.57
N LYS A 66 -21.81 -38.33 22.96
CA LYS A 66 -21.01 -39.13 22.05
C LYS A 66 -21.98 -39.79 21.10
N GLY A 67 -21.91 -39.49 19.82
CA GLY A 67 -22.71 -40.21 18.82
C GLY A 67 -22.57 -41.72 19.08
N LYS A 68 -23.69 -42.49 19.03
CA LYS A 68 -23.64 -43.95 19.13
C LYS A 68 -22.53 -44.44 18.19
N LYS A 69 -21.45 -44.97 18.75
CA LYS A 69 -20.51 -45.79 17.97
C LYS A 69 -21.30 -47.03 17.54
N ASN A 70 -21.85 -46.99 16.33
CA ASN A 70 -22.15 -48.22 15.62
C ASN A 70 -20.79 -48.93 15.50
N HIS A 71 -20.64 -50.05 16.12
CA HIS A 71 -19.58 -51.03 15.88
C HIS A 71 -19.69 -51.57 14.46
N ASN A 72 -19.38 -50.73 13.50
CA ASN A 72 -18.95 -51.15 12.16
C ASN A 72 -17.66 -50.44 11.91
N SER A 73 -16.60 -51.22 11.77
CA SER A 73 -15.24 -50.83 11.48
C SER A 73 -15.17 -49.55 10.62
N SER A 74 -14.49 -48.53 11.14
CA SER A 74 -14.11 -47.32 10.41
C SER A 74 -13.02 -47.66 9.36
N ASN A 75 -13.32 -48.46 8.41
CA ASN A 75 -12.78 -48.32 7.08
C ASN A 75 -13.49 -47.10 6.51
N VAL A 76 -12.84 -45.95 6.51
CA VAL A 76 -13.22 -44.79 5.73
C VAL A 76 -13.52 -45.34 4.34
N ASN A 77 -14.79 -45.39 3.95
CA ASN A 77 -15.20 -45.98 2.67
C ASN A 77 -14.72 -45.06 1.54
N PHE A 78 -13.42 -45.12 1.25
CA PHE A 78 -12.79 -44.35 0.16
C PHE A 78 -13.53 -44.55 -1.18
N SER A 79 -14.13 -45.72 -1.38
CA SER A 79 -14.97 -45.98 -2.53
C SER A 79 -16.23 -45.12 -2.60
N MET A 80 -16.84 -44.78 -1.45
CA MET A 80 -18.03 -43.94 -1.36
C MET A 80 -17.66 -42.47 -1.71
N TYR A 81 -16.57 -41.95 -1.15
CA TYR A 81 -16.09 -40.59 -1.47
C TYR A 81 -15.66 -40.44 -2.93
N LYS A 82 -15.02 -41.49 -3.52
CA LYS A 82 -14.71 -41.55 -4.94
C LYS A 82 -15.98 -41.51 -5.79
N SER A 83 -17.04 -42.25 -5.39
CA SER A 83 -18.32 -42.21 -6.05
C SER A 83 -18.99 -40.85 -6.03
N TYR A 84 -18.94 -40.14 -4.88
CA TYR A 84 -19.48 -38.80 -4.74
C TYR A 84 -18.68 -37.77 -5.56
N PHE A 85 -17.37 -37.90 -5.63
CA PHE A 85 -16.52 -37.08 -6.48
C PHE A 85 -16.87 -37.23 -7.97
N ILE A 86 -16.99 -38.48 -8.47
CA ILE A 86 -17.37 -38.77 -9.85
C ILE A 86 -18.80 -38.27 -10.13
N ALA A 87 -19.71 -38.40 -9.15
CA ALA A 87 -21.06 -37.85 -9.26
C ALA A 87 -21.04 -36.32 -9.37
N GLY A 88 -20.16 -35.64 -8.64
CA GLY A 88 -19.94 -34.19 -8.73
C GLY A 88 -19.51 -33.76 -10.13
N LEU A 89 -18.48 -34.42 -10.70
CA LEU A 89 -18.03 -34.13 -12.07
C LEU A 89 -19.13 -34.39 -13.13
N ARG A 90 -19.87 -35.50 -13.00
CA ARG A 90 -20.99 -35.81 -13.91
C ARG A 90 -22.14 -34.82 -13.77
N ASN A 91 -22.36 -34.27 -12.57
CA ASN A 91 -23.41 -33.29 -12.33
C ASN A 91 -23.10 -31.95 -13.04
N ILE A 92 -21.83 -31.56 -13.12
CA ILE A 92 -21.38 -30.35 -13.85
C ILE A 92 -21.77 -30.44 -15.32
N THR A 93 -21.56 -31.60 -15.97
CA THR A 93 -21.87 -31.79 -17.38
C THR A 93 -23.37 -31.99 -17.63
N ARG A 94 -24.11 -32.67 -16.73
CA ARG A 94 -25.54 -32.92 -16.87
C ARG A 94 -26.39 -31.66 -16.72
N ASN A 95 -25.98 -30.75 -15.84
CA ASN A 95 -26.67 -29.48 -15.56
C ASN A 95 -25.81 -28.28 -16.04
N ALA A 96 -25.41 -28.33 -17.31
CA ALA A 96 -24.36 -27.43 -17.85
C ALA A 96 -24.67 -25.95 -17.64
N THR A 97 -25.90 -25.48 -17.88
CA THR A 97 -26.24 -24.04 -17.74
C THR A 97 -26.11 -23.54 -16.31
N SER A 98 -26.71 -24.27 -15.35
CA SER A 98 -26.62 -23.88 -13.92
C SER A 98 -25.19 -23.98 -13.39
N SER A 99 -24.47 -25.04 -13.78
CA SER A 99 -23.07 -25.23 -13.41
C SER A 99 -22.16 -24.14 -13.99
N ALA A 100 -22.39 -23.76 -15.26
CA ALA A 100 -21.63 -22.69 -15.90
C ALA A 100 -21.84 -21.35 -15.20
N ILE A 101 -23.08 -20.97 -14.90
CA ILE A 101 -23.40 -19.75 -14.16
C ILE A 101 -22.67 -19.73 -12.81
N ASN A 102 -22.73 -20.82 -12.06
CA ASN A 102 -22.10 -20.94 -10.75
C ASN A 102 -20.58 -20.93 -10.85
N ILE A 103 -19.98 -21.68 -11.78
CA ILE A 103 -18.52 -21.73 -11.97
C ILE A 103 -18.00 -20.38 -12.42
N ILE A 104 -18.64 -19.71 -13.38
CA ILE A 104 -18.21 -18.40 -13.86
C ILE A 104 -18.28 -17.35 -12.73
N GLY A 105 -19.40 -17.27 -12.01
CA GLY A 105 -19.56 -16.33 -10.91
C GLY A 105 -18.55 -16.55 -9.80
N LEU A 106 -18.35 -17.80 -9.36
CA LEU A 106 -17.33 -18.14 -8.37
C LEU A 106 -15.91 -17.93 -8.91
N ALA A 107 -15.61 -18.27 -10.17
CA ALA A 107 -14.29 -18.11 -10.76
C ALA A 107 -13.86 -16.65 -10.83
N ILE A 108 -14.75 -15.74 -11.23
CA ILE A 108 -14.46 -14.30 -11.25
C ILE A 108 -14.15 -13.80 -9.83
N ALA A 109 -15.00 -14.13 -8.85
CA ALA A 109 -14.80 -13.68 -7.47
C ALA A 109 -13.54 -14.29 -6.83
N LEU A 110 -13.28 -15.59 -7.07
CA LEU A 110 -12.09 -16.27 -6.58
C LEU A 110 -10.83 -15.75 -7.28
N GLY A 111 -10.91 -15.44 -8.58
CA GLY A 111 -9.80 -14.79 -9.31
C GLY A 111 -9.43 -13.45 -8.73
N CYS A 112 -10.41 -12.58 -8.43
CA CYS A 112 -10.18 -11.34 -7.69
C CYS A 112 -9.58 -11.62 -6.31
N GLY A 113 -10.11 -12.59 -5.58
CA GLY A 113 -9.61 -13.00 -4.27
C GLY A 113 -8.15 -13.47 -4.30
N VAL A 114 -7.77 -14.28 -5.28
CA VAL A 114 -6.39 -14.73 -5.50
C VAL A 114 -5.47 -13.56 -5.84
N THR A 115 -5.89 -12.65 -6.71
CA THR A 115 -5.11 -11.46 -7.08
C THR A 115 -4.87 -10.57 -5.86
N ILE A 116 -5.91 -10.32 -5.07
CA ILE A 116 -5.80 -9.51 -3.85
C ILE A 116 -4.95 -10.22 -2.79
N PHE A 117 -5.07 -11.55 -2.66
CA PHE A 117 -4.19 -12.31 -1.77
C PHE A 117 -2.72 -12.16 -2.15
N LEU A 118 -2.37 -12.29 -3.43
CA LEU A 118 -0.99 -12.13 -3.89
C LEU A 118 -0.46 -10.71 -3.66
N LEU A 119 -1.30 -9.69 -3.85
CA LEU A 119 -0.97 -8.31 -3.52
C LEU A 119 -0.68 -8.13 -2.02
N LEU A 120 -1.56 -8.66 -1.16
CA LEU A 120 -1.38 -8.60 0.29
C LEU A 120 -0.17 -9.42 0.74
N ASP A 121 0.05 -10.60 0.16
CA ASP A 121 1.21 -11.44 0.44
C ASP A 121 2.52 -10.71 0.09
N SER A 122 2.58 -10.09 -1.09
CA SER A 122 3.71 -9.25 -1.51
C SER A 122 3.93 -8.08 -0.54
N TYR A 123 2.85 -7.44 -0.06
CA TYR A 123 2.94 -6.33 0.88
C TYR A 123 3.42 -6.77 2.29
N TYR A 124 2.87 -7.86 2.84
CA TYR A 124 3.20 -8.33 4.19
C TYR A 124 4.51 -9.11 4.30
N ASN A 125 4.98 -9.69 3.18
CA ASN A 125 6.25 -10.42 3.11
C ASN A 125 7.41 -9.59 2.56
N ARG A 126 7.23 -8.27 2.46
CA ARG A 126 8.27 -7.34 2.00
C ARG A 126 9.52 -7.46 2.89
N ASP A 127 10.70 -7.51 2.25
CA ASP A 127 12.05 -7.60 2.87
C ASP A 127 12.31 -8.81 3.77
N LYS A 128 11.44 -9.83 3.79
CA LYS A 128 11.66 -11.06 4.56
C LYS A 128 12.68 -12.02 3.93
N PHE A 129 13.18 -11.72 2.75
CA PHE A 129 14.18 -12.54 2.07
C PHE A 129 15.60 -12.32 2.62
N HIS A 130 15.81 -11.31 3.46
CA HIS A 130 17.12 -11.10 4.09
C HIS A 130 17.37 -12.13 5.18
N GLU A 131 18.48 -12.85 5.06
CA GLU A 131 18.86 -13.94 5.99
C GLU A 131 19.03 -13.46 7.44
N LYS A 132 19.56 -12.23 7.62
CA LYS A 132 19.75 -11.57 8.91
C LYS A 132 18.62 -10.58 9.25
N GLY A 133 17.46 -10.68 8.56
CA GLY A 133 16.41 -9.66 8.62
C GLY A 133 15.85 -9.42 10.02
N ASP A 134 15.84 -10.41 10.88
CA ASP A 134 15.42 -10.33 12.29
C ASP A 134 16.33 -9.45 13.18
N ARG A 135 17.56 -9.19 12.70
CA ARG A 135 18.60 -8.41 13.41
C ARG A 135 18.91 -7.07 12.74
N ILE A 136 18.27 -6.74 11.61
CA ILE A 136 18.46 -5.49 10.87
C ILE A 136 17.37 -4.50 11.25
N TYR A 137 17.78 -3.30 11.67
CA TYR A 137 16.88 -2.22 12.06
C TYR A 137 17.25 -0.91 11.38
N LEU A 138 16.24 -0.16 10.91
CA LEU A 138 16.38 1.24 10.50
C LEU A 138 16.35 2.14 11.75
N LEU A 139 17.28 3.09 11.83
CA LEU A 139 17.23 4.19 12.78
C LEU A 139 16.20 5.23 12.29
N MET A 140 14.99 5.21 12.85
CA MET A 140 14.00 6.23 12.61
C MET A 140 14.07 7.30 13.70
N ASN A 141 14.36 8.54 13.32
CA ASN A 141 14.48 9.65 14.23
C ASN A 141 13.13 10.37 14.39
N LYS A 142 12.64 10.47 15.61
CA LYS A 142 11.51 11.35 15.96
C LYS A 142 12.01 12.76 16.14
N MET A 143 11.65 13.61 15.20
CA MET A 143 12.12 14.99 15.14
C MET A 143 11.11 15.92 15.79
N LYS A 144 11.58 16.85 16.61
CA LYS A 144 10.74 17.93 17.07
C LYS A 144 10.56 18.94 15.93
N SER A 145 9.34 19.11 15.48
CA SER A 145 8.91 20.20 14.61
C SER A 145 8.05 21.20 15.41
N ALA A 146 7.84 22.39 14.89
CA ALA A 146 7.15 23.45 15.62
C ALA A 146 5.79 23.02 16.21
N ASP A 147 5.00 22.26 15.44
CA ASP A 147 3.63 21.86 15.81
C ASP A 147 3.46 20.35 16.04
N GLU A 148 4.34 19.50 15.53
CA GLU A 148 4.17 18.04 15.53
C GLU A 148 5.51 17.31 15.66
N VAL A 149 5.45 16.02 16.04
CA VAL A 149 6.59 15.12 15.99
C VAL A 149 6.61 14.45 14.65
N GLU A 150 7.68 14.60 13.90
CA GLU A 150 7.87 14.01 12.58
C GLU A 150 8.80 12.79 12.66
N ASN A 151 8.46 11.75 11.89
CA ASN A 151 9.28 10.55 11.75
C ASN A 151 10.21 10.69 10.54
N TRP A 152 11.53 10.69 10.76
CA TRP A 152 12.51 10.82 9.70
C TRP A 152 13.37 9.57 9.56
N ALA A 153 13.50 9.05 8.32
CA ALA A 153 14.44 7.98 8.01
C ALA A 153 15.90 8.49 7.92
N ARG A 154 16.09 9.81 7.76
CA ARG A 154 17.43 10.42 7.78
C ARG A 154 18.01 10.41 9.19
N SER A 155 19.31 10.16 9.29
CA SER A 155 20.06 10.16 10.55
C SER A 155 21.25 11.10 10.47
N PRO A 156 21.72 11.66 11.61
CA PRO A 156 23.03 12.32 11.65
C PRO A 156 24.10 11.37 11.13
N TYR A 157 24.94 11.88 10.25
CA TYR A 157 25.93 11.06 9.53
C TYR A 157 26.86 10.27 10.46
N LEU A 158 27.23 10.87 11.60
CA LEU A 158 28.12 10.27 12.59
C LEU A 158 27.41 9.30 13.55
N LEU A 159 26.09 9.30 13.61
CA LEU A 159 25.34 8.55 14.63
C LEU A 159 25.61 7.04 14.55
N GLY A 160 25.42 6.46 13.36
CA GLY A 160 25.60 5.00 13.17
C GLY A 160 27.02 4.52 13.51
N PRO A 161 28.07 5.12 12.91
CA PRO A 161 29.45 4.78 13.25
C PRO A 161 29.77 4.93 14.76
N SER A 162 29.34 6.01 15.40
CA SER A 162 29.56 6.23 16.83
C SER A 162 28.86 5.18 17.71
N LEU A 163 27.65 4.77 17.34
CA LEU A 163 26.94 3.69 18.05
C LEU A 163 27.71 2.35 17.96
N ARG A 164 28.21 2.02 16.77
CA ARG A 164 29.02 0.79 16.56
C ARG A 164 30.31 0.81 17.37
N ASP A 165 31.00 1.95 17.36
CA ASP A 165 32.31 2.07 18.03
C ASP A 165 32.18 2.05 19.56
N ASP A 166 31.04 2.47 20.11
CA ASP A 166 30.79 2.54 21.56
C ASP A 166 30.11 1.27 22.13
N HIS A 167 29.59 0.34 21.31
CA HIS A 167 28.84 -0.81 21.84
C HIS A 167 28.97 -2.08 21.03
N ASN A 168 29.44 -3.14 21.70
CA ASN A 168 29.71 -4.45 21.09
C ASN A 168 28.44 -5.24 20.66
N ALA A 169 27.22 -4.77 20.98
CA ALA A 169 25.98 -5.38 20.51
C ALA A 169 25.78 -5.19 19.00
N ILE A 170 26.48 -4.24 18.38
CA ILE A 170 26.32 -3.89 16.98
C ILE A 170 27.39 -4.62 16.15
N GLU A 171 26.94 -5.49 15.23
CA GLU A 171 27.81 -6.21 14.28
C GLU A 171 28.30 -5.25 13.19
N SER A 172 27.39 -4.51 12.56
CA SER A 172 27.72 -3.54 11.53
C SER A 172 26.68 -2.43 11.40
N VAL A 173 27.10 -1.34 10.78
CA VAL A 173 26.24 -0.21 10.42
C VAL A 173 26.33 0.00 8.92
N VAL A 174 25.19 0.26 8.30
CA VAL A 174 25.08 0.58 6.87
C VAL A 174 24.35 1.90 6.71
N ARG A 175 25.10 2.96 6.37
CA ARG A 175 24.52 4.23 5.92
C ARG A 175 24.20 4.14 4.45
N ILE A 176 23.09 4.72 4.04
CA ILE A 176 22.65 4.79 2.65
C ILE A 176 22.38 6.23 2.30
N GLN A 177 23.18 6.81 1.44
CA GLN A 177 22.95 8.12 0.86
C GLN A 177 22.53 7.97 -0.60
N ARG A 178 21.53 8.73 -1.05
CA ARG A 178 21.05 8.66 -2.44
C ARG A 178 21.29 9.97 -3.15
N ASP A 179 21.66 9.88 -4.41
CA ASP A 179 21.75 11.01 -5.32
C ASP A 179 21.37 10.57 -6.75
N ARG A 180 21.20 11.52 -7.66
CA ARG A 180 21.05 11.27 -9.08
C ARG A 180 22.26 11.80 -9.81
N LEU A 181 22.99 10.90 -10.47
CA LEU A 181 24.23 11.23 -11.16
C LEU A 181 24.13 10.88 -12.66
N SER A 182 24.85 11.62 -13.48
CA SER A 182 25.01 11.29 -14.89
C SER A 182 26.02 10.16 -15.04
N ILE A 183 25.57 9.01 -15.56
CA ILE A 183 26.40 7.83 -15.81
C ILE A 183 26.53 7.66 -17.31
N ARG A 184 27.78 7.49 -17.79
CA ARG A 184 28.13 7.38 -19.19
C ARG A 184 28.86 6.08 -19.50
N HIS A 185 28.47 5.45 -20.60
CA HIS A 185 29.24 4.39 -21.27
C HIS A 185 29.25 4.66 -22.78
N GLY A 186 30.43 4.98 -23.36
CA GLY A 186 30.51 5.42 -24.75
C GLY A 186 29.66 6.67 -25.00
N ASP A 187 28.76 6.58 -25.99
CA ASP A 187 27.84 7.67 -26.34
C ASP A 187 26.53 7.66 -25.50
N VAL A 188 26.32 6.63 -24.72
CA VAL A 188 25.11 6.48 -23.89
C VAL A 188 25.30 7.20 -22.56
N VAL A 189 24.42 8.16 -22.25
CA VAL A 189 24.41 8.89 -20.98
C VAL A 189 22.99 9.00 -20.44
N PHE A 190 22.83 8.65 -19.15
CA PHE A 190 21.56 8.80 -18.43
C PHE A 190 21.79 9.37 -17.04
N SER A 191 20.76 10.05 -16.52
CA SER A 191 20.69 10.45 -15.11
C SER A 191 20.07 9.32 -14.31
N GLU A 192 20.86 8.69 -13.44
CA GLU A 192 20.48 7.47 -12.71
C GLU A 192 20.47 7.69 -11.21
N PRO A 193 19.58 7.02 -10.48
CA PRO A 193 19.65 6.97 -9.04
C PRO A 193 20.84 6.12 -8.61
N VAL A 194 21.75 6.72 -7.84
CA VAL A 194 22.93 6.08 -7.27
C VAL A 194 22.82 6.06 -5.77
N TRP A 195 23.12 4.93 -5.16
CA TRP A 195 23.17 4.74 -3.73
C TRP A 195 24.62 4.63 -3.26
N PHE A 196 25.03 5.53 -2.40
CA PHE A 196 26.30 5.45 -1.71
C PHE A 196 26.08 4.68 -0.41
N VAL A 197 26.80 3.60 -0.23
CA VAL A 197 26.58 2.67 0.88
C VAL A 197 27.89 2.28 1.56
N ASP A 198 27.82 1.98 2.85
CA ASP A 198 28.97 1.44 3.57
C ASP A 198 29.37 0.08 2.99
N LYS A 199 30.66 -0.24 3.08
CA LYS A 199 31.26 -1.48 2.52
C LYS A 199 30.64 -2.77 3.11
N GLU A 200 30.05 -2.68 4.29
CA GLU A 200 29.36 -3.76 4.98
C GLU A 200 27.96 -4.05 4.42
N PHE A 201 27.53 -3.36 3.36
CA PHE A 201 26.20 -3.49 2.76
C PHE A 201 25.81 -4.96 2.48
N PHE A 202 26.68 -5.73 1.83
CA PHE A 202 26.42 -7.13 1.53
C PHE A 202 26.57 -8.07 2.73
N ASN A 203 27.16 -7.63 3.83
CA ASN A 203 27.12 -8.37 5.09
C ASN A 203 25.75 -8.28 5.77
N ALA A 204 25.12 -7.12 5.68
CA ALA A 204 23.81 -6.88 6.28
C ALA A 204 22.68 -7.37 5.37
N PHE A 205 22.69 -7.03 4.09
CA PHE A 205 21.59 -7.27 3.15
C PHE A 205 21.88 -8.43 2.20
N SER A 206 20.97 -9.38 2.10
CA SER A 206 21.12 -10.63 1.31
C SER A 206 20.67 -10.44 -0.14
N TYR A 207 21.25 -9.47 -0.87
CA TYR A 207 21.01 -9.34 -2.31
C TYR A 207 21.91 -10.31 -3.08
N PRO A 208 21.32 -11.21 -3.91
CA PRO A 208 22.10 -12.20 -4.63
C PRO A 208 22.90 -11.54 -5.77
N LEU A 209 24.18 -11.94 -5.88
CA LEU A 209 25.04 -11.54 -6.98
C LEU A 209 24.84 -12.47 -8.18
N LEU A 210 24.87 -11.91 -9.39
CA LEU A 210 24.93 -12.64 -10.65
C LEU A 210 26.37 -12.87 -11.06
N HIS A 211 27.21 -11.83 -10.94
CA HIS A 211 28.64 -11.86 -11.24
C HIS A 211 29.39 -11.02 -10.19
N GLY A 212 30.67 -11.31 -9.99
CA GLY A 212 31.54 -10.60 -9.05
C GLY A 212 31.47 -11.14 -7.62
N GLN A 213 31.94 -10.36 -6.66
CA GLN A 213 32.08 -10.76 -5.26
C GLN A 213 31.47 -9.71 -4.32
N SER A 214 31.04 -10.15 -3.13
CA SER A 214 30.41 -9.29 -2.11
C SER A 214 31.36 -8.23 -1.52
N ASN A 215 32.65 -8.37 -1.70
CA ASN A 215 33.67 -7.41 -1.29
C ASN A 215 33.89 -6.28 -2.32
N ALA A 216 33.13 -6.22 -3.41
CA ALA A 216 33.29 -5.19 -4.45
C ALA A 216 33.23 -3.75 -3.89
N LEU A 217 32.43 -3.50 -2.85
CA LEU A 217 32.30 -2.18 -2.21
C LEU A 217 33.46 -1.81 -1.29
N TYR A 218 34.45 -2.68 -1.10
CA TYR A 218 35.70 -2.37 -0.38
C TYR A 218 36.71 -1.62 -1.26
N ASP A 219 36.55 -1.71 -2.59
CA ASP A 219 37.35 -0.94 -3.54
C ASP A 219 36.65 0.40 -3.85
N PRO A 220 37.23 1.55 -3.49
CA PRO A 220 36.63 2.87 -3.73
C PRO A 220 36.47 3.20 -5.21
N THR A 221 37.15 2.49 -6.11
CA THR A 221 37.05 2.65 -7.56
C THR A 221 36.02 1.70 -8.22
N SER A 222 35.29 0.93 -7.41
CA SER A 222 34.33 -0.04 -7.88
C SER A 222 32.91 0.52 -7.88
N ILE A 223 32.12 0.12 -8.89
CA ILE A 223 30.68 0.34 -8.98
C ILE A 223 29.97 -1.00 -9.05
N VAL A 224 28.87 -1.14 -8.32
CA VAL A 224 27.98 -2.29 -8.42
C VAL A 224 26.71 -1.87 -9.12
N LEU A 225 26.19 -2.67 -10.04
CA LEU A 225 24.96 -2.38 -10.77
C LEU A 225 24.06 -3.60 -10.82
N THR A 226 22.77 -3.36 -11.09
CA THR A 226 21.80 -4.46 -11.26
C THR A 226 21.88 -5.05 -12.65
N GLU A 227 21.35 -6.27 -12.82
CA GLU A 227 21.21 -6.95 -14.11
C GLU A 227 20.55 -6.07 -15.17
N ASP A 228 19.45 -5.35 -14.78
CA ASP A 228 18.73 -4.44 -15.69
C ASP A 228 19.64 -3.28 -16.17
N MET A 229 20.49 -2.76 -15.28
CA MET A 229 21.45 -1.72 -15.64
C MET A 229 22.60 -2.25 -16.49
N ALA A 230 23.07 -3.48 -16.22
CA ALA A 230 24.08 -4.12 -17.07
C ALA A 230 23.56 -4.28 -18.51
N ILE A 231 22.32 -4.74 -18.68
CA ILE A 231 21.68 -4.85 -20.00
C ILE A 231 21.49 -3.47 -20.64
N LYS A 232 21.05 -2.46 -19.87
CA LYS A 232 20.80 -1.11 -20.35
C LYS A 232 22.04 -0.43 -20.94
N TYR A 233 23.20 -0.60 -20.27
CA TYR A 233 24.43 0.10 -20.66
C TYR A 233 25.33 -0.71 -21.58
N PHE A 234 25.36 -2.05 -21.43
CA PHE A 234 26.31 -2.93 -22.12
C PHE A 234 25.63 -3.95 -23.05
N GLY A 235 24.30 -4.08 -23.01
CA GLY A 235 23.56 -5.11 -23.77
C GLY A 235 23.78 -6.54 -23.29
N ARG A 236 24.51 -6.77 -22.18
CA ARG A 236 24.85 -8.07 -21.62
C ARG A 236 25.00 -7.99 -20.10
N THR A 237 25.05 -9.13 -19.43
CA THR A 237 25.14 -9.19 -17.96
C THR A 237 26.57 -9.46 -17.43
N ASP A 238 27.41 -10.11 -18.23
CA ASP A 238 28.82 -10.34 -17.87
C ASP A 238 29.65 -9.11 -18.26
N VAL A 239 29.78 -8.20 -17.28
CA VAL A 239 30.39 -6.87 -17.47
C VAL A 239 31.43 -6.53 -16.39
N ILE A 240 31.94 -7.55 -15.71
CA ILE A 240 32.98 -7.34 -14.67
C ILE A 240 34.23 -6.70 -15.29
N ASN A 241 34.78 -5.68 -14.59
CA ASN A 241 35.89 -4.82 -15.02
C ASN A 241 35.60 -3.88 -16.18
N GLU A 242 34.37 -3.87 -16.75
CA GLU A 242 33.96 -2.79 -17.66
C GLU A 242 33.93 -1.45 -16.93
N GLN A 243 34.07 -0.38 -17.70
CA GLN A 243 34.19 0.97 -17.15
C GLN A 243 32.94 1.80 -17.38
N LEU A 244 32.52 2.52 -16.33
CA LEU A 244 31.47 3.53 -16.35
C LEU A 244 32.04 4.85 -15.88
N SER A 245 31.79 5.94 -16.61
CA SER A 245 32.14 7.28 -16.18
C SER A 245 30.95 7.92 -15.45
N VAL A 246 31.16 8.35 -14.21
CA VAL A 246 30.16 9.00 -13.36
C VAL A 246 30.54 10.46 -13.20
N LYS A 247 29.61 11.38 -13.49
CA LYS A 247 29.80 12.81 -13.31
C LYS A 247 29.22 13.27 -11.97
N PHE A 248 30.07 13.84 -11.13
CA PHE A 248 29.70 14.39 -9.82
C PHE A 248 29.31 15.86 -9.90
N PRO A 249 28.67 16.45 -8.87
CA PRO A 249 28.15 17.84 -8.91
C PRO A 249 29.19 18.93 -9.24
N ARG A 250 30.48 18.66 -8.98
CA ARG A 250 31.59 19.58 -9.31
C ARG A 250 32.16 19.42 -10.71
N GLU A 251 31.41 18.75 -11.59
CA GLU A 251 31.86 18.42 -12.94
C GLU A 251 33.05 17.43 -13.00
N GLU A 252 33.47 16.92 -11.87
CA GLU A 252 34.46 15.85 -11.81
C GLU A 252 33.89 14.58 -12.45
N LYS A 253 34.59 14.07 -13.48
CA LYS A 253 34.27 12.80 -14.10
C LYS A 253 35.20 11.73 -13.54
N ILE A 254 34.61 10.74 -12.90
CA ILE A 254 35.36 9.66 -12.29
C ILE A 254 34.96 8.37 -13.00
N THR A 255 35.95 7.58 -13.36
CA THR A 255 35.75 6.29 -13.98
C THR A 255 35.79 5.20 -12.94
N PHE A 256 34.72 4.43 -12.86
CA PHE A 256 34.58 3.27 -11.97
C PHE A 256 34.62 1.98 -12.78
N LYS A 257 35.18 0.92 -12.19
CA LYS A 257 35.12 -0.42 -12.74
C LYS A 257 33.93 -1.17 -12.17
N VAL A 258 33.23 -1.93 -12.99
CA VAL A 258 32.16 -2.79 -12.52
C VAL A 258 32.76 -3.92 -11.68
N GLY A 259 32.54 -3.91 -10.37
CA GLY A 259 33.04 -4.89 -9.42
C GLY A 259 32.09 -6.05 -9.15
N ALA A 260 30.79 -5.80 -9.28
CA ALA A 260 29.77 -6.84 -9.16
C ALA A 260 28.49 -6.46 -9.92
N VAL A 261 27.74 -7.49 -10.31
CA VAL A 261 26.40 -7.37 -10.89
C VAL A 261 25.41 -8.09 -9.98
N LEU A 262 24.43 -7.36 -9.48
CA LEU A 262 23.32 -7.91 -8.71
C LEU A 262 22.34 -8.63 -9.65
N LYS A 263 21.80 -9.76 -9.24
CA LYS A 263 20.60 -10.30 -9.88
C LYS A 263 19.49 -9.26 -9.80
N ARG A 264 18.49 -9.45 -10.65
CA ARG A 264 17.27 -8.64 -10.57
C ARG A 264 16.80 -8.55 -9.12
N ILE A 265 16.59 -7.33 -8.64
CA ILE A 265 16.12 -7.06 -7.27
C ILE A 265 14.80 -7.81 -7.05
N PRO A 266 14.62 -8.56 -5.95
CA PRO A 266 13.37 -9.23 -5.67
C PRO A 266 12.19 -8.25 -5.64
N ASP A 267 11.08 -8.61 -6.28
CA ASP A 267 9.86 -7.79 -6.32
C ASP A 267 9.32 -7.47 -4.92
N GLN A 268 9.71 -8.26 -3.92
CA GLN A 268 9.36 -8.06 -2.51
C GLN A 268 10.33 -7.13 -1.76
N SER A 269 11.33 -6.55 -2.43
CA SER A 269 12.22 -5.59 -1.81
C SER A 269 11.55 -4.22 -1.66
N SER A 270 11.74 -3.58 -0.52
CA SER A 270 11.37 -2.16 -0.33
C SER A 270 12.41 -1.20 -0.92
N MET A 271 13.59 -1.70 -1.27
CA MET A 271 14.72 -0.94 -1.77
C MET A 271 14.85 -1.11 -3.29
N SER A 272 14.66 -0.03 -4.06
CA SER A 272 14.87 -0.02 -5.52
C SER A 272 16.30 0.43 -5.84
N ILE A 273 17.18 -0.54 -5.94
CA ILE A 273 18.61 -0.33 -6.22
C ILE A 273 18.82 -0.34 -7.75
N SER A 274 19.60 0.61 -8.27
CA SER A 274 20.11 0.62 -9.64
C SER A 274 21.63 0.52 -9.66
N PHE A 275 22.29 1.40 -8.91
CA PHE A 275 23.73 1.46 -8.78
C PHE A 275 24.12 1.60 -7.31
N LEU A 276 25.22 0.93 -6.90
CA LEU A 276 25.85 1.11 -5.60
C LEU A 276 27.26 1.61 -5.79
N LEU A 277 27.62 2.63 -5.04
CA LEU A 277 28.99 3.12 -4.87
C LEU A 277 29.38 3.09 -3.38
N PRO A 278 30.66 2.92 -3.07
CA PRO A 278 31.15 3.06 -1.69
C PRO A 278 30.81 4.45 -1.14
N ILE A 279 30.41 4.53 0.13
CA ILE A 279 30.03 5.81 0.76
C ILE A 279 31.22 6.78 0.82
N GLN A 280 32.43 6.27 0.84
CA GLN A 280 33.65 7.05 0.74
C GLN A 280 33.66 7.96 -0.50
N THR A 281 33.14 7.47 -1.62
CA THR A 281 33.02 8.26 -2.85
C THR A 281 32.12 9.50 -2.65
N TRP A 282 31.06 9.37 -1.85
CA TRP A 282 30.21 10.52 -1.49
C TRP A 282 30.97 11.50 -0.59
N GLU A 283 31.74 10.99 0.40
CA GLU A 283 32.56 11.81 1.30
C GLU A 283 33.60 12.63 0.53
N ASP A 284 34.21 12.05 -0.49
CA ASP A 284 35.31 12.67 -1.24
C ASP A 284 34.81 13.70 -2.29
N HIS A 285 33.67 13.44 -2.93
CA HIS A 285 33.26 14.16 -4.14
C HIS A 285 31.99 14.99 -4.02
N VAL A 286 31.26 14.92 -2.91
CA VAL A 286 30.05 15.71 -2.69
C VAL A 286 30.28 16.84 -1.69
N ASP A 287 29.93 18.06 -2.06
CA ASP A 287 30.15 19.26 -1.22
C ASP A 287 29.50 19.16 0.16
N ALA A 288 28.33 18.53 0.26
CA ALA A 288 27.64 18.32 1.51
C ALA A 288 28.43 17.48 2.52
N ALA A 289 29.40 16.69 2.06
CA ALA A 289 30.24 15.82 2.89
C ALA A 289 31.55 16.44 3.33
N ARG A 290 31.95 17.60 2.80
CA ARG A 290 33.29 18.21 3.08
C ARG A 290 33.55 18.57 4.52
N ASN A 291 32.50 18.79 5.30
CA ASN A 291 32.64 19.17 6.72
C ASN A 291 31.62 18.41 7.54
N ILE A 292 31.84 17.08 7.63
CA ILE A 292 30.95 16.16 8.34
C ILE A 292 30.96 16.49 9.83
N GLN A 293 29.80 16.87 10.33
CA GLN A 293 29.55 17.20 11.74
C GLN A 293 28.25 16.52 12.19
N TRP A 294 27.94 16.60 13.48
CA TRP A 294 26.70 16.10 14.07
C TRP A 294 25.43 16.77 13.49
N ARG A 295 25.54 17.89 12.82
CA ARG A 295 24.50 18.60 12.10
C ARG A 295 24.36 18.10 10.62
N THR A 296 25.31 17.31 10.12
CA THR A 296 25.27 16.74 8.77
C THR A 296 24.37 15.53 8.78
N TRP A 297 23.37 15.53 7.92
CA TRP A 297 22.41 14.45 7.78
C TRP A 297 22.82 13.51 6.65
N ALA A 298 22.91 12.21 6.96
CA ALA A 298 22.96 11.16 5.95
C ALA A 298 21.55 10.88 5.45
N GLY A 299 21.46 9.97 4.48
CA GLY A 299 20.21 9.31 4.18
C GLY A 299 19.78 8.36 5.32
N SER A 300 19.39 7.15 4.98
CA SER A 300 18.98 6.17 5.99
C SER A 300 20.17 5.45 6.61
N THR A 301 20.08 5.15 7.89
CA THR A 301 21.09 4.35 8.61
C THR A 301 20.47 3.08 9.14
N PHE A 302 21.00 1.94 8.72
CA PHE A 302 20.63 0.62 9.20
C PHE A 302 21.69 0.09 10.16
N VAL A 303 21.23 -0.68 11.14
CA VAL A 303 22.10 -1.30 12.13
C VAL A 303 21.81 -2.79 12.14
N LEU A 304 22.86 -3.60 12.00
CA LEU A 304 22.83 -5.04 12.19
C LEU A 304 23.33 -5.36 13.59
N PHE A 305 22.51 -5.99 14.40
CA PHE A 305 22.89 -6.45 15.73
C PHE A 305 23.56 -7.80 15.70
N ASN A 306 24.48 -8.05 16.65
CA ASN A 306 25.04 -9.36 16.92
C ASN A 306 23.94 -10.35 17.38
N GLU A 307 24.19 -11.64 17.22
CA GLU A 307 23.25 -12.68 17.67
C GLU A 307 22.96 -12.56 19.17
N GLY A 308 21.69 -12.63 19.52
CA GLY A 308 21.21 -12.51 20.89
C GLY A 308 21.06 -11.08 21.42
N HIS A 309 21.50 -10.06 20.66
CA HIS A 309 21.38 -8.66 21.04
C HIS A 309 20.16 -7.98 20.39
N LYS A 310 19.66 -6.92 21.07
CA LYS A 310 18.46 -6.19 20.70
C LYS A 310 18.67 -4.67 20.83
N PRO A 311 17.84 -3.85 20.20
CA PRO A 311 17.88 -2.39 20.34
C PRO A 311 17.84 -1.88 21.78
N SER A 312 17.20 -2.59 22.70
CA SER A 312 17.17 -2.26 24.14
C SER A 312 18.55 -2.20 24.80
N ASP A 313 19.51 -2.96 24.28
CA ASP A 313 20.84 -3.08 24.86
C ASP A 313 21.68 -1.82 24.66
N VAL A 314 21.35 -1.03 23.63
CA VAL A 314 22.10 0.19 23.24
C VAL A 314 21.41 1.50 23.67
N THR A 315 20.32 1.44 24.44
CA THR A 315 19.48 2.62 24.79
C THR A 315 20.32 3.73 25.45
N VAL A 316 21.19 3.39 26.40
CA VAL A 316 22.01 4.37 27.13
C VAL A 316 22.98 5.12 26.18
N VAL A 317 23.56 4.39 25.21
CA VAL A 317 24.48 4.96 24.23
C VAL A 317 23.72 5.85 23.25
N VAL A 318 22.51 5.43 22.85
CA VAL A 318 21.61 6.23 22.00
C VAL A 318 21.26 7.55 22.68
N ASP A 319 20.85 7.53 23.95
CA ASP A 319 20.52 8.75 24.72
C ASP A 319 21.71 9.71 24.85
N LYS A 320 22.93 9.17 24.99
CA LYS A 320 24.15 9.96 24.93
C LYS A 320 24.26 10.73 23.61
N TYR A 321 24.09 10.04 22.47
CA TYR A 321 24.26 10.66 21.15
C TYR A 321 23.11 11.57 20.73
N ILE A 322 21.90 11.34 21.23
CA ILE A 322 20.79 12.29 21.09
C ILE A 322 21.18 13.64 21.70
N LYS A 323 21.73 13.65 22.93
CA LYS A 323 22.19 14.89 23.58
C LYS A 323 23.31 15.57 22.81
N VAL A 324 24.25 14.80 22.24
CA VAL A 324 25.32 15.35 21.41
C VAL A 324 24.76 16.03 20.15
N GLN A 325 23.79 15.40 19.49
CA GLN A 325 23.13 15.94 18.32
C GLN A 325 22.33 17.21 18.67
N GLN A 326 21.57 17.20 19.76
CA GLN A 326 20.81 18.37 20.22
C GLN A 326 21.71 19.57 20.53
N ALA A 327 22.88 19.33 21.10
CA ALA A 327 23.87 20.39 21.35
C ALA A 327 24.51 20.93 20.06
N ALA A 328 24.61 20.12 19.02
CA ALA A 328 25.20 20.47 17.74
C ALA A 328 24.24 21.15 16.77
N ASN A 329 22.91 20.91 16.92
CA ASN A 329 21.89 21.39 15.99
C ASN A 329 20.65 21.87 16.76
N ASP A 330 20.47 23.16 16.84
CA ASP A 330 19.35 23.82 17.51
C ASP A 330 18.05 23.82 16.66
N LYS A 331 18.20 23.76 15.33
CA LYS A 331 17.06 23.80 14.39
C LYS A 331 16.34 22.45 14.23
N PHE A 332 17.10 21.37 14.21
CA PHE A 332 16.58 20.00 13.97
C PHE A 332 17.05 19.08 15.10
N GLN A 333 16.22 18.96 16.12
CA GLN A 333 16.56 18.17 17.32
C GLN A 333 15.85 16.82 17.31
N ILE A 334 16.62 15.75 17.54
CA ILE A 334 16.09 14.41 17.75
C ILE A 334 15.51 14.35 19.16
N GLN A 335 14.22 14.00 19.29
CA GLN A 335 13.60 13.73 20.58
C GLN A 335 13.87 12.31 21.07
N SER A 336 13.72 11.34 20.15
CA SER A 336 13.97 9.93 20.42
C SER A 336 14.24 9.19 19.12
N ILE A 337 14.81 7.99 19.23
CA ILE A 337 15.04 7.09 18.11
C ILE A 337 14.13 5.87 18.27
N GLU A 338 13.42 5.52 17.21
CA GLU A 338 12.65 4.29 17.11
C GLU A 338 13.36 3.33 16.16
N TRP A 339 13.50 2.08 16.57
CA TRP A 339 14.14 1.02 15.82
C TRP A 339 13.09 0.28 14.99
N ILE A 340 13.15 0.43 13.68
CA ILE A 340 12.19 -0.19 12.77
C ILE A 340 12.82 -1.46 12.17
N PRO A 341 12.28 -2.66 12.46
CA PRO A 341 12.76 -3.89 11.82
C PRO A 341 12.66 -3.78 10.29
N ILE A 342 13.62 -4.37 9.55
CA ILE A 342 13.70 -4.26 8.09
C ILE A 342 12.39 -4.64 7.40
N ASP A 343 11.71 -5.69 7.87
CA ASP A 343 10.43 -6.16 7.32
C ASP A 343 9.26 -5.19 7.56
N GLN A 344 9.44 -4.17 8.41
CA GLN A 344 8.47 -3.12 8.69
C GLN A 344 8.77 -1.81 7.94
N VAL A 345 10.00 -1.60 7.48
CA VAL A 345 10.44 -0.35 6.82
C VAL A 345 9.55 -0.04 5.62
N GLY A 346 9.39 -1.02 4.71
CA GLY A 346 8.53 -0.85 3.55
C GLY A 346 7.06 -0.61 3.90
N LYS A 347 6.54 -1.20 4.96
CA LYS A 347 5.14 -1.08 5.39
C LYS A 347 4.83 0.25 6.06
N ARG A 348 5.80 0.84 6.76
CA ARG A 348 5.66 2.09 7.51
C ARG A 348 6.12 3.33 6.75
N SER A 349 6.59 3.18 5.51
CA SER A 349 7.12 4.31 4.72
C SER A 349 6.09 5.41 4.44
N TYR A 350 4.78 5.14 4.57
CA TYR A 350 3.73 6.15 4.47
C TYR A 350 3.79 7.22 5.59
N ASP A 351 4.39 6.89 6.74
CA ASP A 351 4.47 7.72 7.95
C ASP A 351 5.90 8.23 8.21
N ILE A 352 6.84 7.92 7.32
CA ILE A 352 8.26 8.22 7.49
C ILE A 352 8.74 9.15 6.38
N LYS A 353 9.09 10.39 6.73
CA LYS A 353 9.72 11.34 5.80
C LYS A 353 11.10 10.83 5.37
N TYR A 354 11.46 11.10 4.12
CA TYR A 354 12.74 10.68 3.51
C TYR A 354 12.95 9.17 3.49
N SER A 355 11.88 8.38 3.53
CA SER A 355 11.96 6.92 3.41
C SER A 355 12.62 6.48 2.11
N LEU A 356 13.26 5.30 2.13
CA LEU A 356 13.84 4.66 0.94
C LEU A 356 12.77 4.06 0.02
N SER A 357 11.59 3.81 0.55
CA SER A 357 10.47 3.19 -0.17
C SER A 357 9.19 4.00 0.02
N TRP A 358 8.20 3.65 -0.77
CA TRP A 358 6.84 4.18 -0.64
C TRP A 358 5.86 3.05 -0.30
N SER A 359 4.86 3.31 0.53
CA SER A 359 3.79 2.37 0.83
C SER A 359 2.43 3.04 0.96
N ASN A 360 1.39 2.27 0.71
CA ASN A 360 0.03 2.69 0.98
C ASN A 360 -0.27 2.68 2.49
N LEU A 361 -1.25 3.48 2.88
CA LEU A 361 -1.80 3.45 4.24
C LEU A 361 -2.30 2.02 4.58
N PRO A 362 -2.04 1.50 5.79
CA PRO A 362 -2.53 0.19 6.22
C PRO A 362 -4.05 0.05 6.09
N ALA A 363 -4.79 1.13 6.32
CA ALA A 363 -6.25 1.17 6.14
C ALA A 363 -6.68 0.85 4.70
N ALA A 364 -5.91 1.29 3.69
CA ALA A 364 -6.18 0.95 2.29
C ALA A 364 -5.98 -0.56 2.03
N MET A 365 -4.94 -1.17 2.58
CA MET A 365 -4.69 -2.61 2.45
C MET A 365 -5.80 -3.44 3.13
N ILE A 366 -6.23 -3.03 4.31
CA ILE A 366 -7.38 -3.65 4.99
C ILE A 366 -8.65 -3.49 4.16
N GLY A 367 -8.89 -2.31 3.61
CA GLY A 367 -10.03 -2.03 2.73
C GLY A 367 -10.08 -2.94 1.51
N ILE A 368 -8.95 -3.14 0.84
CA ILE A 368 -8.82 -4.06 -0.30
C ILE A 368 -9.13 -5.51 0.14
N GLY A 369 -8.63 -5.93 1.31
CA GLY A 369 -8.94 -7.24 1.88
C GLY A 369 -10.44 -7.42 2.16
N ILE A 370 -11.10 -6.40 2.72
CA ILE A 370 -12.56 -6.43 2.96
C ILE A 370 -13.32 -6.56 1.63
N ILE A 371 -12.93 -5.83 0.59
CA ILE A 371 -13.55 -5.93 -0.73
C ILE A 371 -13.43 -7.35 -1.28
N ALA A 372 -12.27 -8.00 -1.16
CA ALA A 372 -12.08 -9.39 -1.57
C ALA A 372 -13.07 -10.34 -0.86
N VAL A 373 -13.18 -10.21 0.46
CA VAL A 373 -14.11 -11.03 1.25
C VAL A 373 -15.56 -10.78 0.83
N LEU A 374 -15.96 -9.53 0.62
CA LEU A 374 -17.31 -9.18 0.18
C LEU A 374 -17.64 -9.75 -1.21
N LEU A 375 -16.71 -9.70 -2.16
CA LEU A 375 -16.88 -10.31 -3.49
C LEU A 375 -17.06 -11.83 -3.41
N VAL A 376 -16.24 -12.50 -2.59
CA VAL A 376 -16.35 -13.94 -2.39
C VAL A 376 -17.69 -14.30 -1.72
N LEU A 377 -18.12 -13.55 -0.70
CA LEU A 377 -19.42 -13.75 -0.06
C LEU A 377 -20.58 -13.53 -1.04
N LEU A 378 -20.48 -12.50 -1.89
CA LEU A 378 -21.47 -12.22 -2.93
C LEU A 378 -21.60 -13.40 -3.89
N ALA A 379 -20.47 -13.97 -4.33
CA ALA A 379 -20.48 -15.17 -5.18
C ALA A 379 -21.01 -16.41 -4.46
N CYS A 380 -20.71 -16.59 -3.16
CA CYS A 380 -21.27 -17.66 -2.36
C CYS A 380 -22.81 -17.55 -2.24
N PHE A 381 -23.33 -16.34 -1.99
CA PHE A 381 -24.78 -16.12 -1.92
C PHE A 381 -25.47 -16.34 -3.28
N ASN A 382 -24.82 -15.88 -4.37
CA ASN A 382 -25.27 -16.19 -5.71
C ASN A 382 -25.37 -17.71 -5.94
N TYR A 383 -24.29 -18.44 -5.63
CA TYR A 383 -24.27 -19.90 -5.73
C TYR A 383 -25.38 -20.53 -4.89
N MET A 384 -25.55 -20.14 -3.64
CA MET A 384 -26.58 -20.69 -2.75
C MET A 384 -28.00 -20.48 -3.32
N ASN A 385 -28.29 -19.29 -3.86
CA ASN A 385 -29.58 -18.98 -4.46
C ASN A 385 -29.88 -19.91 -5.65
N VAL A 386 -28.90 -20.06 -6.56
CA VAL A 386 -29.01 -20.95 -7.72
C VAL A 386 -29.09 -22.43 -7.30
N ALA A 387 -28.27 -22.84 -6.31
CA ALA A 387 -28.29 -24.21 -5.79
C ALA A 387 -29.63 -24.59 -5.15
N VAL A 388 -30.20 -23.69 -4.33
CA VAL A 388 -31.53 -23.91 -3.71
C VAL A 388 -32.64 -23.98 -4.78
N ALA A 389 -32.57 -23.09 -5.78
CA ALA A 389 -33.54 -23.11 -6.88
C ALA A 389 -33.46 -24.41 -7.70
N SER A 390 -32.25 -24.93 -7.97
CA SER A 390 -32.04 -26.20 -8.72
C SER A 390 -32.42 -27.46 -7.96
N VAL A 391 -32.66 -27.37 -6.64
CA VAL A 391 -33.08 -28.51 -5.82
C VAL A 391 -34.39 -29.14 -6.33
N SER A 392 -35.32 -28.31 -6.85
CA SER A 392 -36.60 -28.76 -7.38
C SER A 392 -36.46 -29.87 -8.42
N THR A 393 -35.45 -29.82 -9.29
CA THR A 393 -35.18 -30.79 -10.36
C THR A 393 -34.62 -32.13 -9.81
N ARG A 394 -34.03 -32.11 -8.59
CA ARG A 394 -33.35 -33.28 -7.97
C ARG A 394 -34.17 -33.97 -6.89
N LEU A 395 -35.35 -33.47 -6.58
CA LEU A 395 -36.15 -33.94 -5.45
C LEU A 395 -36.58 -35.41 -5.61
N LYS A 396 -36.99 -35.82 -6.80
CA LYS A 396 -37.40 -37.23 -7.05
C LYS A 396 -36.24 -38.19 -6.77
N GLU A 397 -35.02 -37.84 -7.19
CA GLU A 397 -33.81 -38.63 -6.94
C GLU A 397 -33.53 -38.77 -5.44
N ILE A 398 -33.61 -37.64 -4.69
CA ILE A 398 -33.38 -37.60 -3.25
C ILE A 398 -34.47 -38.37 -2.51
N GLY A 399 -35.75 -38.28 -2.95
CA GLY A 399 -36.86 -39.00 -2.40
C GLY A 399 -36.68 -40.53 -2.54
N ILE A 400 -36.28 -41.00 -3.72
CA ILE A 400 -36.00 -42.42 -4.00
C ILE A 400 -34.85 -42.92 -3.10
N ARG A 401 -33.73 -42.15 -3.00
CA ARG A 401 -32.60 -42.54 -2.15
C ARG A 401 -32.98 -42.68 -0.69
N LYS A 402 -33.81 -41.78 -0.15
CA LYS A 402 -34.31 -41.88 1.21
C LYS A 402 -35.20 -43.08 1.44
N VAL A 403 -36.00 -43.45 0.45
CA VAL A 403 -36.87 -44.65 0.54
C VAL A 403 -36.05 -45.95 0.52
N ILE A 404 -34.93 -45.98 -0.23
CA ILE A 404 -34.00 -47.14 -0.28
C ILE A 404 -33.09 -47.20 0.96
N GLY A 405 -33.22 -46.27 1.94
CA GLY A 405 -32.50 -46.30 3.21
C GLY A 405 -31.36 -45.30 3.35
N GLY A 406 -31.17 -44.38 2.40
CA GLY A 406 -30.15 -43.33 2.48
C GLY A 406 -30.39 -42.37 3.64
N GLY A 407 -29.40 -42.28 4.56
CA GLY A 407 -29.45 -41.44 5.75
C GLY A 407 -29.30 -39.93 5.41
N ARG A 408 -29.78 -39.09 6.33
CA ARG A 408 -29.66 -37.63 6.20
C ARG A 408 -28.18 -37.17 6.08
N THR A 409 -27.30 -37.80 6.83
CA THR A 409 -25.86 -37.47 6.85
C THR A 409 -25.20 -37.80 5.52
N GLU A 410 -25.56 -38.91 4.90
CA GLU A 410 -25.02 -39.34 3.59
C GLU A 410 -25.40 -38.36 2.47
N ILE A 411 -26.64 -37.85 2.49
CA ILE A 411 -27.10 -36.84 1.55
C ILE A 411 -26.33 -35.51 1.76
N VAL A 412 -26.18 -35.10 2.99
CA VAL A 412 -25.40 -33.86 3.31
C VAL A 412 -23.95 -33.99 2.85
N GLN A 413 -23.29 -35.13 3.15
CA GLN A 413 -21.91 -35.38 2.72
C GLN A 413 -21.80 -35.39 1.18
N GLN A 414 -22.72 -36.04 0.49
CA GLN A 414 -22.71 -36.03 -0.97
C GLN A 414 -22.82 -34.61 -1.54
N PHE A 415 -23.77 -33.79 -1.07
CA PHE A 415 -23.97 -32.44 -1.53
C PHE A 415 -22.73 -31.56 -1.23
N LEU A 416 -22.12 -31.69 -0.05
CA LEU A 416 -20.90 -30.96 0.29
C LEU A 416 -19.73 -31.37 -0.60
N ILE A 417 -19.56 -32.64 -0.92
CA ILE A 417 -18.48 -33.10 -1.79
C ILE A 417 -18.72 -32.62 -3.23
N GLU A 418 -19.95 -32.76 -3.76
CA GLU A 418 -20.31 -32.23 -5.09
C GLU A 418 -20.04 -30.74 -5.19
N ASN A 419 -20.39 -29.97 -4.14
CA ASN A 419 -20.10 -28.54 -4.05
C ASN A 419 -18.60 -28.26 -3.99
N THR A 420 -17.84 -29.02 -3.20
CA THR A 420 -16.38 -28.87 -3.11
C THR A 420 -15.71 -29.09 -4.46
N VAL A 421 -16.19 -30.07 -5.24
CA VAL A 421 -15.71 -30.31 -6.62
C VAL A 421 -15.98 -29.10 -7.50
N MET A 422 -17.19 -28.55 -7.45
CA MET A 422 -17.57 -27.38 -8.23
C MET A 422 -16.75 -26.14 -7.84
N CYS A 423 -16.57 -25.90 -6.54
CA CYS A 423 -15.72 -24.83 -6.02
C CYS A 423 -14.24 -25.01 -6.41
N GLY A 424 -13.76 -26.28 -6.45
CA GLY A 424 -12.41 -26.61 -6.92
C GLY A 424 -12.21 -26.27 -8.40
N VAL A 425 -13.15 -26.61 -9.25
CA VAL A 425 -13.13 -26.22 -10.68
C VAL A 425 -13.18 -24.71 -10.84
N ALA A 426 -14.04 -24.04 -10.06
CA ALA A 426 -14.13 -22.57 -10.06
C ALA A 426 -12.85 -21.90 -9.57
N LEU A 427 -12.18 -22.47 -8.55
CA LEU A 427 -10.91 -21.96 -8.04
C LEU A 427 -9.78 -22.11 -9.08
N ILE A 428 -9.71 -23.25 -9.76
CA ILE A 428 -8.73 -23.43 -10.85
C ILE A 428 -9.00 -22.42 -11.97
N ALA A 429 -10.24 -22.29 -12.42
CA ALA A 429 -10.61 -21.32 -13.45
C ALA A 429 -10.33 -19.88 -13.00
N GLY A 430 -10.65 -19.53 -11.75
CA GLY A 430 -10.37 -18.23 -11.17
C GLY A 430 -8.88 -17.93 -11.07
N THR A 431 -8.07 -18.92 -10.69
CA THR A 431 -6.60 -18.79 -10.66
C THR A 431 -6.04 -18.57 -12.06
N LEU A 432 -6.57 -19.25 -13.08
CA LEU A 432 -6.19 -19.02 -14.48
C LEU A 432 -6.60 -17.62 -14.96
N ILE A 433 -7.80 -17.15 -14.60
CA ILE A 433 -8.23 -15.77 -14.88
C ILE A 433 -7.30 -14.76 -14.18
N ALA A 434 -6.93 -15.00 -12.94
CA ALA A 434 -5.97 -14.16 -12.20
C ALA A 434 -4.62 -14.10 -12.92
N TYR A 435 -4.08 -15.26 -13.30
CA TYR A 435 -2.79 -15.36 -13.96
C TYR A 435 -2.74 -14.70 -15.35
N ILE A 436 -3.75 -14.99 -16.19
CA ILE A 436 -3.74 -14.58 -17.61
C ILE A 436 -4.22 -13.14 -17.79
N PHE A 437 -5.16 -12.66 -16.97
CA PHE A 437 -5.82 -11.37 -17.19
C PHE A 437 -5.61 -10.38 -16.03
N LEU A 438 -5.93 -10.78 -14.77
CA LEU A 438 -6.01 -9.81 -13.69
C LEU A 438 -4.63 -9.30 -13.23
N LEU A 439 -3.67 -10.19 -13.04
CA LEU A 439 -2.31 -9.81 -12.63
C LEU A 439 -1.56 -9.01 -13.71
N PRO A 440 -1.54 -9.43 -14.99
CA PRO A 440 -0.96 -8.60 -16.04
C PRO A 440 -1.60 -7.22 -16.13
N ALA A 441 -2.95 -7.15 -16.07
CA ALA A 441 -3.66 -5.87 -16.08
C ALA A 441 -3.29 -5.02 -14.87
N PHE A 442 -3.20 -5.59 -13.67
CA PHE A 442 -2.77 -4.89 -12.46
C PHE A 442 -1.33 -4.35 -12.59
N ASN A 443 -0.39 -5.18 -13.05
CA ASN A 443 1.01 -4.82 -13.22
C ASN A 443 1.24 -3.74 -14.29
N THR A 444 0.32 -3.59 -15.25
CA THR A 444 0.36 -2.46 -16.20
C THR A 444 -0.25 -1.17 -15.66
N LEU A 445 -1.14 -1.27 -14.67
CA LEU A 445 -1.81 -0.10 -14.08
C LEU A 445 -1.00 0.55 -12.96
N PHE A 446 -0.14 -0.19 -12.29
CA PHE A 446 0.63 0.28 -11.14
C PHE A 446 2.12 0.01 -11.32
N PRO A 447 2.99 0.87 -10.80
CA PRO A 447 4.45 0.68 -10.85
C PRO A 447 4.93 -0.41 -9.86
N ILE A 448 4.03 -1.24 -9.37
CA ILE A 448 4.31 -2.35 -8.45
C ILE A 448 4.14 -3.64 -9.23
N HIS A 449 5.18 -4.44 -9.30
CA HIS A 449 5.10 -5.77 -9.90
C HIS A 449 4.67 -6.80 -8.84
N VAL A 450 3.49 -7.39 -9.03
CA VAL A 450 3.00 -8.49 -8.21
C VAL A 450 3.30 -9.79 -8.95
N PRO A 451 4.30 -10.56 -8.52
CA PRO A 451 4.66 -11.78 -9.19
C PRO A 451 3.65 -12.89 -8.90
N PHE A 452 3.37 -13.72 -9.90
CA PHE A 452 2.68 -14.98 -9.68
C PHE A 452 3.71 -16.08 -9.38
N HIS A 453 4.10 -16.19 -8.12
CA HIS A 453 4.93 -17.30 -7.68
C HIS A 453 4.05 -18.36 -7.03
N PHE A 454 3.93 -19.51 -7.67
CA PHE A 454 3.53 -20.76 -7.01
C PHE A 454 4.72 -21.20 -6.15
N SER A 455 5.06 -20.37 -5.18
CA SER A 455 6.11 -20.67 -4.23
C SER A 455 5.73 -21.90 -3.43
N SER A 456 6.70 -22.75 -3.14
CA SER A 456 6.58 -23.87 -2.19
C SER A 456 6.27 -23.41 -0.75
N ASN A 457 5.83 -22.16 -0.58
CA ASN A 457 5.48 -21.58 0.70
C ASN A 457 4.18 -22.21 1.22
N THR A 458 4.27 -22.83 2.40
CA THR A 458 3.14 -23.43 3.13
C THR A 458 1.93 -22.48 3.24
N ALA A 459 2.18 -21.18 3.36
CA ALA A 459 1.12 -20.17 3.46
C ALA A 459 0.24 -20.09 2.19
N THR A 460 0.82 -20.20 1.01
CA THR A 460 0.07 -20.19 -0.26
C THR A 460 -0.83 -21.42 -0.37
N PHE A 461 -0.32 -22.62 -0.05
CA PHE A 461 -1.13 -23.83 -0.05
C PHE A 461 -2.22 -23.78 1.02
N ALA A 462 -1.91 -23.26 2.22
CA ALA A 462 -2.89 -23.08 3.28
C ALA A 462 -4.01 -22.11 2.86
N PHE A 463 -3.66 -21.03 2.14
CA PHE A 463 -4.65 -20.11 1.58
C PHE A 463 -5.57 -20.78 0.56
N PHE A 464 -5.02 -21.49 -0.45
CA PHE A 464 -5.83 -22.17 -1.47
C PHE A 464 -6.71 -23.26 -0.85
N GLY A 465 -6.19 -24.05 0.08
CA GLY A 465 -6.98 -25.04 0.83
C GLY A 465 -8.03 -24.38 1.71
N GLY A 466 -7.67 -23.33 2.44
CA GLY A 466 -8.55 -22.58 3.33
C GLY A 466 -9.71 -21.91 2.60
N ILE A 467 -9.42 -21.22 1.48
CA ILE A 467 -10.46 -20.55 0.67
C ILE A 467 -11.39 -21.57 0.02
N LEU A 468 -10.86 -22.68 -0.51
CA LEU A 468 -11.67 -23.76 -1.08
C LEU A 468 -12.62 -24.32 -0.04
N LEU A 469 -12.13 -24.68 1.14
CA LEU A 469 -12.94 -25.24 2.23
C LEU A 469 -13.97 -24.23 2.73
N SER A 470 -13.57 -22.98 2.94
CA SER A 470 -14.46 -21.92 3.41
C SER A 470 -15.59 -21.65 2.41
N VAL A 471 -15.25 -21.48 1.13
CA VAL A 471 -16.25 -21.25 0.07
C VAL A 471 -17.16 -22.45 -0.09
N ALA A 472 -16.62 -23.68 -0.09
CA ALA A 472 -17.42 -24.90 -0.20
C ALA A 472 -18.39 -25.09 0.99
N LEU A 473 -17.94 -24.75 2.21
CA LEU A 473 -18.80 -24.81 3.39
C LEU A 473 -19.86 -23.70 3.39
N ILE A 474 -19.47 -22.46 3.14
CA ILE A 474 -20.40 -21.31 3.14
C ILE A 474 -21.46 -21.50 2.06
N SER A 475 -21.06 -21.85 0.83
CA SER A 475 -21.97 -22.00 -0.30
C SER A 475 -22.79 -23.29 -0.27
N GLY A 476 -22.24 -24.39 0.28
CA GLY A 476 -22.83 -25.72 0.19
C GLY A 476 -23.61 -26.16 1.44
N ALA A 477 -23.27 -25.63 2.64
CA ALA A 477 -23.88 -26.12 3.88
C ALA A 477 -25.41 -25.90 3.90
N TYR A 478 -25.85 -24.68 3.59
CA TYR A 478 -27.28 -24.40 3.61
C TYR A 478 -28.10 -25.24 2.61
N PRO A 479 -27.75 -25.29 1.31
CA PRO A 479 -28.44 -26.17 0.37
C PRO A 479 -28.47 -27.64 0.82
N ALA A 480 -27.34 -28.15 1.34
CA ALA A 480 -27.23 -29.52 1.80
C ALA A 480 -28.18 -29.84 2.97
N PHE A 481 -28.19 -28.97 4.01
CA PHE A 481 -29.09 -29.12 5.15
C PHE A 481 -30.56 -28.92 4.77
N TYR A 482 -30.86 -27.97 3.91
CA TYR A 482 -32.18 -27.69 3.41
C TYR A 482 -32.77 -28.90 2.68
N VAL A 483 -32.03 -29.43 1.70
CA VAL A 483 -32.43 -30.59 0.92
C VAL A 483 -32.59 -31.84 1.77
N SER A 484 -31.67 -32.07 2.69
CA SER A 484 -31.72 -33.24 3.57
C SER A 484 -32.91 -33.25 4.54
N SER A 485 -33.58 -32.14 4.77
CA SER A 485 -34.68 -31.99 5.72
C SER A 485 -36.04 -32.49 5.16
N PHE A 486 -36.19 -32.66 3.85
CA PHE A 486 -37.47 -33.02 3.23
C PHE A 486 -37.92 -34.46 3.49
N SER A 487 -39.22 -34.64 3.72
CA SER A 487 -39.85 -35.94 3.93
C SER A 487 -40.06 -36.67 2.57
N PRO A 488 -39.64 -37.94 2.44
CA PRO A 488 -39.81 -38.71 1.20
C PRO A 488 -41.28 -38.81 0.73
N VAL A 489 -42.21 -38.96 1.69
CA VAL A 489 -43.64 -39.10 1.41
C VAL A 489 -44.23 -37.84 0.77
N LYS A 490 -43.82 -36.66 1.23
CA LYS A 490 -44.30 -35.40 0.70
C LYS A 490 -43.73 -35.13 -0.70
N ILE A 491 -42.45 -35.49 -0.93
CA ILE A 491 -41.79 -35.38 -2.24
C ILE A 491 -42.51 -36.23 -3.30
N LEU A 492 -42.78 -37.52 -2.98
CA LEU A 492 -43.38 -38.46 -3.93
C LEU A 492 -44.87 -38.17 -4.23
N ARG A 493 -45.58 -37.52 -3.25
CA ARG A 493 -46.97 -37.07 -3.43
C ARG A 493 -47.12 -35.76 -4.23
N GLY A 494 -46.02 -35.11 -4.63
CA GLY A 494 -46.05 -33.84 -5.37
C GLY A 494 -46.65 -32.65 -4.62
N LYS A 495 -46.83 -32.74 -3.28
CA LYS A 495 -47.46 -31.71 -2.47
C LYS A 495 -46.50 -30.61 -1.98
N GLU A 496 -45.21 -30.75 -2.21
CA GLU A 496 -44.22 -29.73 -1.84
C GLU A 496 -44.12 -28.69 -2.98
N LYS A 497 -44.58 -27.45 -2.69
CA LYS A 497 -44.34 -26.28 -3.55
C LYS A 497 -43.04 -25.63 -3.14
N PHE A 498 -42.08 -25.56 -4.08
CA PHE A 498 -40.73 -25.07 -3.86
C PHE A 498 -40.55 -23.63 -4.33
N GLY A 499 -39.61 -22.92 -3.69
CA GLY A 499 -39.03 -21.68 -4.19
C GLY A 499 -39.61 -20.37 -3.61
N SER A 500 -40.92 -20.18 -3.59
CA SER A 500 -41.48 -18.82 -3.31
C SER A 500 -41.59 -18.44 -1.83
N LYS A 501 -41.36 -19.37 -0.87
CA LYS A 501 -41.59 -19.13 0.56
C LYS A 501 -40.35 -19.28 1.45
N SER A 502 -39.14 -19.49 0.92
CA SER A 502 -37.94 -19.56 1.76
C SER A 502 -37.56 -18.16 2.23
N LEU A 503 -37.88 -17.84 3.49
CA LEU A 503 -37.48 -16.57 4.11
C LEU A 503 -35.95 -16.33 4.00
N LEU A 504 -35.16 -17.40 4.13
CA LEU A 504 -33.71 -17.30 4.07
C LEU A 504 -33.19 -16.94 2.66
N SER A 505 -33.75 -17.52 1.59
CA SER A 505 -33.40 -17.12 0.22
C SER A 505 -33.72 -15.65 -0.06
N LYS A 506 -34.82 -15.14 0.50
CA LYS A 506 -35.16 -13.71 0.42
C LYS A 506 -34.16 -12.85 1.18
N ILE A 507 -33.78 -13.26 2.39
CA ILE A 507 -32.78 -12.55 3.19
C ILE A 507 -31.43 -12.53 2.46
N MET A 508 -30.98 -13.67 1.93
CA MET A 508 -29.71 -13.78 1.19
C MET A 508 -29.70 -12.91 -0.05
N LEU A 509 -30.80 -12.91 -0.83
CA LEU A 509 -30.96 -12.04 -1.99
C LEU A 509 -30.93 -10.56 -1.58
N THR A 510 -31.61 -10.19 -0.50
CA THR A 510 -31.62 -8.82 0.02
C THR A 510 -30.20 -8.39 0.44
N VAL A 511 -29.50 -9.24 1.19
CA VAL A 511 -28.10 -8.97 1.60
C VAL A 511 -27.20 -8.85 0.37
N GLN A 512 -27.35 -9.73 -0.61
CA GLN A 512 -26.62 -9.67 -1.89
C GLN A 512 -26.83 -8.33 -2.59
N PHE A 513 -28.06 -7.86 -2.71
CA PHE A 513 -28.34 -6.54 -3.30
C PHE A 513 -27.80 -5.40 -2.47
N ILE A 514 -27.89 -5.46 -1.13
CA ILE A 514 -27.30 -4.44 -0.25
C ILE A 514 -25.78 -4.34 -0.52
N ILE A 515 -25.07 -5.45 -0.51
CA ILE A 515 -23.62 -5.48 -0.77
C ILE A 515 -23.33 -4.91 -2.18
N SER A 516 -24.06 -5.37 -3.21
CA SER A 516 -23.85 -4.90 -4.59
C SER A 516 -24.09 -3.42 -4.74
N PHE A 517 -25.22 -2.90 -4.23
CA PHE A 517 -25.52 -1.47 -4.30
C PHE A 517 -24.53 -0.63 -3.49
N THR A 518 -24.15 -1.07 -2.28
CA THR A 518 -23.13 -0.38 -1.48
C THR A 518 -21.80 -0.32 -2.23
N THR A 519 -21.39 -1.42 -2.86
CA THR A 519 -20.15 -1.46 -3.66
C THR A 519 -20.23 -0.50 -4.85
N ILE A 520 -21.33 -0.51 -5.60
CA ILE A 520 -21.52 0.37 -6.77
C ILE A 520 -21.52 1.84 -6.34
N VAL A 521 -22.26 2.19 -5.27
CA VAL A 521 -22.30 3.56 -4.76
C VAL A 521 -20.91 4.02 -4.30
N ALA A 522 -20.19 3.18 -3.55
CA ALA A 522 -18.83 3.49 -3.11
C ALA A 522 -17.89 3.73 -4.30
N CYS A 523 -17.97 2.89 -5.34
CA CYS A 523 -17.19 3.06 -6.56
C CYS A 523 -17.56 4.38 -7.30
N LEU A 524 -18.84 4.70 -7.41
CA LEU A 524 -19.28 5.95 -8.05
C LEU A 524 -18.81 7.20 -7.29
N VAL A 525 -18.87 7.17 -5.96
CA VAL A 525 -18.35 8.24 -5.10
C VAL A 525 -16.84 8.41 -5.31
N PHE A 526 -16.10 7.31 -5.36
CA PHE A 526 -14.65 7.36 -5.59
C PHE A 526 -14.31 7.93 -6.98
N ILE A 527 -14.99 7.46 -8.03
CA ILE A 527 -14.80 7.94 -9.41
C ILE A 527 -15.12 9.44 -9.51
N ASN A 528 -16.24 9.87 -8.92
CA ASN A 528 -16.63 11.28 -8.93
C ASN A 528 -15.62 12.15 -8.15
N SER A 529 -15.12 11.66 -7.02
CA SER A 529 -14.05 12.33 -6.26
C SER A 529 -12.76 12.48 -7.09
N SER A 530 -12.38 11.41 -7.82
CA SER A 530 -11.22 11.44 -8.72
C SER A 530 -11.37 12.49 -9.83
N HIS A 531 -12.53 12.57 -10.46
CA HIS A 531 -12.81 13.60 -11.47
C HIS A 531 -12.80 15.01 -10.89
N HIS A 532 -13.28 15.17 -9.65
CA HIS A 532 -13.21 16.46 -8.95
C HIS A 532 -11.74 16.91 -8.79
N PHE A 533 -10.82 16.01 -8.43
CA PHE A 533 -9.40 16.35 -8.34
C PHE A 533 -8.79 16.71 -9.71
N GLU A 534 -9.19 16.05 -10.79
CA GLU A 534 -8.70 16.37 -12.15
C GLU A 534 -9.14 17.76 -12.63
N GLN A 535 -10.27 18.28 -12.13
CA GLN A 535 -10.83 19.58 -12.50
C GLN A 535 -10.46 20.70 -11.54
N LYS A 536 -9.72 20.39 -10.47
CA LYS A 536 -9.41 21.36 -9.43
C LYS A 536 -8.43 22.40 -9.94
N ASP A 537 -8.70 23.69 -9.64
CA ASP A 537 -7.78 24.78 -9.91
C ASP A 537 -6.46 24.58 -9.14
N TRP A 538 -5.33 24.55 -9.84
CA TRP A 538 -4.02 24.42 -9.21
C TRP A 538 -3.57 25.71 -8.51
N GLY A 539 -4.19 26.84 -8.87
CA GLY A 539 -3.82 28.18 -8.40
C GLY A 539 -2.70 28.82 -9.22
N TYR A 540 -2.29 28.19 -10.33
CA TYR A 540 -1.32 28.70 -11.31
C TYR A 540 -1.55 28.05 -12.68
N ASP A 541 -1.00 28.64 -13.74
CA ASP A 541 -1.02 28.04 -15.07
C ASP A 541 -0.09 26.83 -15.14
N HIS A 542 -0.50 25.80 -15.87
CA HIS A 542 0.33 24.60 -16.07
C HIS A 542 0.41 24.11 -17.51
N ASP A 543 -0.43 24.62 -18.42
CA ASP A 543 -0.52 24.14 -19.81
C ASP A 543 0.56 24.72 -20.73
N GLN A 544 1.11 25.90 -20.36
CA GLN A 544 2.08 26.65 -21.20
C GLN A 544 3.47 26.71 -20.56
N GLN A 545 3.65 26.13 -19.41
CA GLN A 545 4.91 26.15 -18.67
C GLN A 545 5.66 24.84 -18.81
N LEU A 546 6.97 24.99 -18.91
CA LEU A 546 7.92 23.90 -18.79
C LEU A 546 9.13 24.36 -17.97
N PHE A 547 9.84 23.41 -17.41
CA PHE A 547 11.06 23.71 -16.68
C PHE A 547 12.17 22.72 -17.02
N THR A 548 13.40 23.19 -16.96
CA THR A 548 14.61 22.39 -17.18
C THR A 548 15.47 22.40 -15.94
N VAL A 549 15.94 21.21 -15.55
CA VAL A 549 16.90 21.08 -14.43
C VAL A 549 18.27 21.57 -14.89
N VAL A 550 18.86 22.47 -14.09
CA VAL A 550 20.23 22.97 -14.29
C VAL A 550 21.06 22.64 -13.04
N LYS A 551 22.32 22.29 -13.25
CA LYS A 551 23.19 21.83 -12.14
C LYS A 551 24.08 22.94 -11.59
N ASN A 552 24.35 23.98 -12.39
CA ASN A 552 25.22 25.09 -12.02
C ASN A 552 24.81 26.39 -12.73
N LEU A 553 25.43 27.50 -12.30
CA LEU A 553 25.17 28.84 -12.83
C LEU A 553 25.50 28.97 -14.32
N GLU A 554 26.52 28.27 -14.81
CA GLU A 554 26.93 28.33 -16.24
C GLU A 554 25.84 27.77 -17.14
N GLN A 555 25.31 26.57 -16.80
CA GLN A 555 24.17 25.96 -17.52
C GLN A 555 22.93 26.84 -17.46
N TYR A 556 22.65 27.44 -16.27
CA TYR A 556 21.53 28.35 -16.08
C TYR A 556 21.65 29.56 -17.02
N ASN A 557 22.80 30.26 -17.02
CA ASN A 557 23.01 31.45 -17.83
C ASN A 557 22.99 31.16 -19.31
N ALA A 558 23.64 30.08 -19.76
CA ALA A 558 23.63 29.67 -21.16
C ALA A 558 22.22 29.42 -21.69
N LEU A 559 21.37 28.68 -20.91
CA LEU A 559 19.98 28.45 -21.29
C LEU A 559 19.14 29.73 -21.23
N LYS A 560 19.33 30.55 -20.17
CA LYS A 560 18.64 31.83 -19.99
C LYS A 560 18.83 32.72 -21.22
N ASP A 561 20.07 32.86 -21.72
CA ASP A 561 20.39 33.67 -22.87
C ASP A 561 19.76 33.12 -24.17
N LEU A 562 19.72 31.81 -24.34
CA LEU A 562 19.07 31.15 -25.48
C LEU A 562 17.54 31.32 -25.46
N VAL A 563 16.95 31.19 -24.28
CA VAL A 563 15.50 31.31 -24.07
C VAL A 563 15.06 32.78 -24.26
N ALA A 564 15.86 33.74 -23.83
CA ALA A 564 15.60 35.18 -24.02
C ALA A 564 15.48 35.59 -25.48
N GLN A 565 16.14 34.86 -26.38
CA GLN A 565 16.15 35.14 -27.83
C GLN A 565 15.05 34.37 -28.58
N ASN A 566 14.35 33.46 -27.93
CA ASN A 566 13.35 32.61 -28.58
C ASN A 566 11.98 33.32 -28.62
N LYS A 567 11.50 33.61 -29.82
CA LYS A 567 10.25 34.34 -30.07
C LYS A 567 8.98 33.63 -29.52
N ASN A 568 9.06 32.34 -29.28
CA ASN A 568 7.96 31.54 -28.75
C ASN A 568 7.93 31.54 -27.22
N VAL A 569 8.82 32.28 -26.55
CA VAL A 569 8.89 32.40 -25.10
C VAL A 569 8.31 33.74 -24.68
N ILE A 570 7.34 33.69 -23.76
CA ILE A 570 6.70 34.87 -23.17
C ILE A 570 7.52 35.40 -22.01
N SER A 571 7.92 34.53 -21.11
CA SER A 571 8.69 34.85 -19.92
C SER A 571 9.47 33.65 -19.41
N TYR A 572 10.49 33.93 -18.58
CA TYR A 572 11.25 32.88 -17.91
C TYR A 572 11.75 33.37 -16.55
N ALA A 573 12.04 32.43 -15.68
CA ALA A 573 12.60 32.70 -14.35
C ALA A 573 13.44 31.52 -13.85
N GLY A 574 14.42 31.81 -13.00
CA GLY A 574 15.16 30.79 -12.27
C GLY A 574 14.49 30.45 -10.96
N SER A 575 14.78 29.27 -10.39
CA SER A 575 14.40 28.95 -9.01
C SER A 575 15.33 27.89 -8.42
N GLU A 576 15.50 27.94 -7.08
CA GLU A 576 16.20 26.90 -6.30
C GLU A 576 15.28 25.69 -6.08
N SER A 577 14.00 25.94 -5.84
CA SER A 577 12.93 24.96 -5.70
C SER A 577 11.76 25.33 -6.62
N HIS A 578 11.02 24.35 -7.08
CA HIS A 578 9.97 24.57 -8.09
C HIS A 578 8.64 23.99 -7.64
N VAL A 579 7.55 24.73 -7.90
CA VAL A 579 6.20 24.41 -7.50
C VAL A 579 5.79 23.02 -8.02
N GLY A 580 5.42 22.13 -7.10
CA GLY A 580 4.94 20.78 -7.39
C GLY A 580 6.04 19.77 -7.74
N PHE A 581 7.31 20.18 -7.90
CA PHE A 581 8.39 19.27 -8.26
C PHE A 581 9.45 19.13 -7.15
N ALA A 582 9.87 20.26 -6.56
CA ALA A 582 10.83 20.24 -5.46
C ALA A 582 10.48 21.35 -4.47
N GLU A 583 10.35 20.99 -3.21
CA GLU A 583 10.03 21.89 -2.11
C GLU A 583 11.03 21.77 -0.97
N HIS A 584 11.25 22.86 -0.27
CA HIS A 584 12.06 22.89 0.95
C HIS A 584 11.19 23.38 2.11
N SER A 585 10.86 22.47 3.03
CA SER A 585 10.23 22.88 4.30
C SER A 585 11.25 23.46 5.25
N THR A 586 10.90 24.55 5.90
CA THR A 586 11.74 25.22 6.90
C THR A 586 10.88 25.77 8.02
N THR A 587 11.50 26.21 9.10
CA THR A 587 10.82 26.86 10.23
C THR A 587 11.20 28.34 10.26
N VAL A 588 10.20 29.20 10.38
CA VAL A 588 10.39 30.65 10.57
C VAL A 588 9.92 31.07 11.97
N SER A 589 10.55 32.11 12.51
CA SER A 589 10.18 32.64 13.82
C SER A 589 9.36 33.92 13.68
N VAL A 590 8.14 33.91 14.22
CA VAL A 590 7.21 35.04 14.20
C VAL A 590 6.96 35.47 15.64
N GLY A 591 7.72 36.46 16.11
CA GLY A 591 7.77 36.81 17.54
C GLY A 591 8.31 35.64 18.37
N GLN A 592 7.47 35.06 19.24
CA GLN A 592 7.86 33.91 20.08
C GLN A 592 7.44 32.56 19.43
N ASP A 593 6.61 32.58 18.38
CA ASP A 593 6.10 31.38 17.74
C ASP A 593 7.04 30.89 16.64
N GLN A 594 7.16 29.56 16.52
CA GLN A 594 7.83 28.91 15.41
C GLN A 594 6.79 28.29 14.48
N VAL A 595 6.91 28.55 13.18
CA VAL A 595 5.97 28.11 12.18
C VAL A 595 6.69 27.38 11.05
N ASN A 596 6.21 26.18 10.73
CA ASN A 596 6.70 25.45 9.58
C ASN A 596 6.10 26.04 8.30
N VAL A 597 6.96 26.32 7.34
CA VAL A 597 6.58 26.90 6.05
C VAL A 597 7.32 26.20 4.91
N VAL A 598 6.73 26.20 3.73
CA VAL A 598 7.45 25.86 2.52
C VAL A 598 8.15 27.09 1.99
N ARG A 599 9.45 26.98 1.77
CA ARG A 599 10.30 28.04 1.24
C ARG A 599 10.52 27.84 -0.25
N LEU A 600 10.23 28.87 -1.03
CA LEU A 600 10.53 28.96 -2.46
C LEU A 600 11.50 30.12 -2.69
N ALA A 601 12.76 29.83 -2.98
CA ALA A 601 13.74 30.81 -3.40
C ALA A 601 13.68 30.89 -4.93
N VAL A 602 13.23 32.03 -5.45
CA VAL A 602 12.88 32.24 -6.85
C VAL A 602 13.65 33.43 -7.47
N GLY A 603 13.72 33.49 -8.77
CA GLY A 603 14.20 34.63 -9.50
C GLY A 603 13.11 35.65 -9.80
N PHE A 604 13.51 36.82 -10.24
CA PHE A 604 12.55 37.82 -10.75
C PHE A 604 11.70 37.24 -11.87
N ASN A 605 10.47 37.73 -12.02
CA ASN A 605 9.45 37.28 -12.96
C ASN A 605 8.89 35.87 -12.71
N TYR A 606 9.24 35.19 -11.60
CA TYR A 606 8.74 33.85 -11.31
C TYR A 606 7.21 33.80 -11.17
N LEU A 607 6.63 34.78 -10.41
CA LEU A 607 5.19 34.86 -10.25
C LEU A 607 4.49 35.07 -11.59
N GLN A 608 5.02 35.95 -12.43
CA GLN A 608 4.49 36.21 -13.78
C GLN A 608 4.63 34.96 -14.68
N THR A 609 5.77 34.27 -14.63
CA THR A 609 6.02 33.06 -15.44
C THR A 609 5.08 31.92 -15.07
N MET A 610 4.82 31.74 -13.76
CA MET A 610 3.88 30.75 -13.24
C MET A 610 2.42 31.24 -13.20
N ASN A 611 2.17 32.51 -13.50
CA ASN A 611 0.86 33.15 -13.35
C ASN A 611 0.27 33.02 -11.93
N LEU A 612 1.13 33.16 -10.91
CA LEU A 612 0.71 33.18 -9.51
C LEU A 612 0.06 34.53 -9.20
N GLN A 613 -1.22 34.49 -8.85
CA GLN A 613 -2.01 35.70 -8.61
C GLN A 613 -1.72 36.29 -7.23
N LEU A 614 -1.55 37.59 -7.14
CA LEU A 614 -1.49 38.34 -5.87
C LEU A 614 -2.90 38.77 -5.45
N VAL A 615 -3.21 38.53 -4.19
CA VAL A 615 -4.44 39.00 -3.54
C VAL A 615 -4.25 40.40 -2.97
N GLN A 616 -3.03 40.68 -2.44
CA GLN A 616 -2.66 41.97 -1.86
C GLN A 616 -1.18 42.27 -2.15
N GLY A 617 -0.83 43.55 -2.17
CA GLY A 617 0.55 43.99 -2.29
C GLY A 617 1.06 44.00 -3.73
N ARG A 618 2.36 43.77 -3.92
CA ARG A 618 3.06 43.80 -5.20
C ARG A 618 4.01 42.64 -5.36
N ASP A 619 4.44 42.41 -6.62
CA ASP A 619 5.51 41.49 -6.98
C ASP A 619 6.91 42.08 -6.67
N PHE A 620 7.96 41.29 -6.76
CA PHE A 620 9.34 41.69 -6.61
C PHE A 620 9.76 42.59 -7.78
N ASP A 621 10.48 43.69 -7.47
CA ASP A 621 11.03 44.64 -8.44
C ASP A 621 12.56 44.56 -8.42
N PRO A 622 13.24 44.25 -9.56
CA PRO A 622 14.70 44.17 -9.62
C PRO A 622 15.41 45.50 -9.31
N ASN A 623 14.70 46.63 -9.41
CA ASN A 623 15.23 47.96 -9.08
C ASN A 623 15.17 48.36 -7.61
N ILE A 624 14.45 47.54 -6.79
CA ILE A 624 14.33 47.76 -5.33
C ILE A 624 15.32 46.82 -4.61
N GLU A 625 16.31 47.41 -3.95
CA GLU A 625 17.36 46.63 -3.32
C GLU A 625 16.87 45.77 -2.15
N SER A 626 15.85 46.24 -1.40
CA SER A 626 15.24 45.47 -0.32
C SER A 626 14.56 44.20 -0.83
N ASP A 627 14.06 44.20 -2.05
CA ASP A 627 13.40 43.01 -2.63
C ASP A 627 14.38 41.85 -2.86
N LYS A 628 15.65 42.17 -3.06
CA LYS A 628 16.71 41.15 -3.20
C LYS A 628 17.13 40.52 -1.87
N LYS A 629 16.91 41.21 -0.72
CA LYS A 629 17.58 40.87 0.54
C LYS A 629 16.63 40.54 1.70
N GLU A 630 15.48 41.20 1.77
CA GLU A 630 14.62 41.19 2.97
C GLU A 630 13.12 41.21 2.67
N SER A 631 12.71 41.21 1.40
CA SER A 631 11.31 41.19 1.01
C SER A 631 10.82 39.75 0.77
N VAL A 632 9.57 39.49 1.19
CA VAL A 632 8.96 38.17 1.04
C VAL A 632 7.50 38.29 0.57
N ILE A 633 7.09 37.37 -0.29
CA ILE A 633 5.70 37.15 -0.66
C ILE A 633 5.24 35.86 0.03
N ILE A 634 4.08 35.91 0.69
CA ILE A 634 3.51 34.76 1.40
C ILE A 634 2.16 34.36 0.77
N ASN A 635 1.66 33.16 1.05
CA ASN A 635 0.33 32.77 0.57
C ASN A 635 -0.76 33.05 1.61
N GLU A 636 -2.04 32.95 1.22
CA GLU A 636 -3.18 33.12 2.12
C GLU A 636 -3.19 32.10 3.27
N ALA A 637 -2.61 30.90 3.09
CA ALA A 637 -2.50 29.89 4.15
C ALA A 637 -1.55 30.36 5.27
N PHE A 638 -0.48 31.06 4.93
CA PHE A 638 0.42 31.69 5.91
C PHE A 638 -0.32 32.76 6.70
N VAL A 639 -1.05 33.65 6.00
CA VAL A 639 -1.84 34.72 6.64
C VAL A 639 -2.83 34.15 7.63
N ARG A 640 -3.56 33.07 7.24
CA ARG A 640 -4.51 32.39 8.13
C ARG A 640 -3.85 31.73 9.33
N LYS A 641 -2.70 31.08 9.13
CA LYS A 641 -1.97 30.41 10.21
C LYS A 641 -1.54 31.43 11.29
N MET A 642 -1.17 32.64 10.86
CA MET A 642 -0.75 33.72 11.75
C MET A 642 -1.91 34.55 12.30
N GLY A 643 -3.11 34.37 11.78
CA GLY A 643 -4.28 35.21 12.17
C GLY A 643 -4.14 36.68 11.80
N TRP A 644 -3.31 37.03 10.81
CA TRP A 644 -3.06 38.42 10.43
C TRP A 644 -4.25 38.99 9.63
N LYS A 645 -4.77 40.14 10.05
CA LYS A 645 -5.78 40.90 9.31
C LYS A 645 -5.13 41.78 8.25
N GLU A 646 -4.00 42.38 8.57
CA GLU A 646 -3.20 43.22 7.69
C GLU A 646 -1.80 42.60 7.59
N PRO A 647 -1.55 41.77 6.57
CA PRO A 647 -0.27 41.05 6.43
C PRO A 647 0.84 41.90 5.86
N LEU A 648 0.54 42.94 5.03
CA LEU A 648 1.54 43.77 4.38
C LEU A 648 2.35 44.56 5.42
N GLY A 649 3.68 44.55 5.27
CA GLY A 649 4.59 45.21 6.20
C GLY A 649 4.83 44.41 7.50
N LYS A 650 4.15 43.30 7.76
CA LYS A 650 4.51 42.39 8.86
C LYS A 650 5.84 41.74 8.57
N SER A 651 6.54 41.34 9.64
CA SER A 651 7.86 40.71 9.52
C SER A 651 7.97 39.45 10.35
N PHE A 652 8.92 38.61 9.97
CA PHE A 652 9.36 37.42 10.70
C PHE A 652 10.84 37.14 10.44
N GLU A 653 11.44 36.32 11.29
CA GLU A 653 12.86 35.98 11.19
C GLU A 653 13.08 34.62 10.55
N PHE A 654 14.01 34.56 9.62
CA PHE A 654 14.50 33.34 9.01
C PHE A 654 15.98 33.51 8.60
N ASP A 655 16.84 32.54 8.96
CA ASP A 655 18.29 32.55 8.71
C ASP A 655 19.00 33.82 9.18
N ASN A 656 18.61 34.34 10.35
CA ASN A 656 19.09 35.60 10.95
C ASN A 656 18.82 36.86 10.10
N ILE A 657 17.85 36.79 9.20
CA ILE A 657 17.35 37.87 8.39
C ILE A 657 15.92 38.18 8.80
N THR A 658 15.56 39.44 8.99
CA THR A 658 14.20 39.90 9.18
C THR A 658 13.56 40.09 7.80
N TRP A 659 12.54 39.30 7.51
CA TRP A 659 11.83 39.32 6.23
C TRP A 659 10.52 40.12 6.36
N TYR A 660 10.27 41.04 5.43
CA TYR A 660 9.11 41.91 5.39
C TYR A 660 8.12 41.44 4.28
N VAL A 661 6.86 41.33 4.65
CA VAL A 661 5.80 40.90 3.70
C VAL A 661 5.47 42.06 2.78
N ILE A 662 5.74 41.92 1.50
CA ILE A 662 5.44 42.90 0.44
C ILE A 662 4.21 42.50 -0.41
N GLY A 663 3.83 41.22 -0.39
CA GLY A 663 2.68 40.71 -1.15
C GLY A 663 2.10 39.44 -0.55
N VAL A 664 0.85 39.19 -0.87
CA VAL A 664 0.14 37.97 -0.52
C VAL A 664 -0.36 37.33 -1.81
N ALA A 665 0.13 36.12 -2.08
CA ALA A 665 -0.31 35.31 -3.20
C ALA A 665 -1.58 34.52 -2.85
N LYS A 666 -2.45 34.31 -3.84
CA LYS A 666 -3.56 33.36 -3.72
C LYS A 666 -2.99 31.99 -3.40
N ASN A 667 -3.75 31.15 -2.69
CA ASN A 667 -3.35 29.78 -2.43
C ASN A 667 -3.18 28.98 -3.72
N PHE A 668 -2.10 28.20 -3.77
CA PHE A 668 -1.79 27.31 -4.91
C PHE A 668 -1.32 25.94 -4.40
N HIS A 669 -1.54 24.90 -5.22
CA HIS A 669 -1.13 23.55 -4.92
C HIS A 669 0.33 23.33 -5.34
N PHE A 670 1.18 22.93 -4.39
CA PHE A 670 2.57 22.54 -4.63
C PHE A 670 2.84 21.09 -4.18
N LYS A 671 1.82 20.46 -3.60
CA LYS A 671 1.71 19.02 -3.31
C LYS A 671 0.45 18.47 -3.93
N GLU A 672 0.35 17.15 -3.95
CA GLU A 672 -0.84 16.43 -4.43
C GLU A 672 -2.10 16.91 -3.70
N PHE A 673 -3.22 16.85 -4.37
CA PHE A 673 -4.49 17.44 -3.95
C PHE A 673 -5.13 16.84 -2.70
N TYR A 674 -4.56 15.77 -2.13
CA TYR A 674 -4.95 15.21 -0.84
C TYR A 674 -4.46 16.06 0.34
N TYR A 675 -3.38 16.80 0.15
CA TYR A 675 -2.80 17.62 1.20
C TYR A 675 -3.49 18.98 1.27
N THR A 676 -3.61 19.50 2.49
CA THR A 676 -4.00 20.89 2.70
C THR A 676 -2.88 21.81 2.24
N ILE A 677 -3.24 22.97 1.68
CA ILE A 677 -2.26 23.97 1.28
C ILE A 677 -1.58 24.54 2.53
N GLU A 678 -0.29 24.29 2.64
CA GLU A 678 0.54 24.75 3.77
C GLU A 678 0.95 26.21 3.60
N PRO A 679 1.41 26.90 4.68
CA PRO A 679 2.04 28.19 4.59
C PRO A 679 3.26 28.16 3.66
N VAL A 680 3.32 29.12 2.73
CA VAL A 680 4.44 29.30 1.79
C VAL A 680 5.04 30.68 1.96
N MET A 681 6.40 30.74 1.92
CA MET A 681 7.14 31.96 1.75
C MET A 681 7.95 31.92 0.45
N MET A 682 7.87 32.97 -0.35
CA MET A 682 8.66 33.16 -1.57
C MET A 682 9.58 34.36 -1.37
N HIS A 683 10.86 34.21 -1.73
CA HIS A 683 11.84 35.29 -1.70
C HIS A 683 12.79 35.19 -2.87
N ILE A 684 13.46 36.28 -3.20
CA ILE A 684 14.49 36.24 -4.24
C ILE A 684 15.72 35.47 -3.72
N GLY A 685 16.11 34.46 -4.47
CA GLY A 685 17.29 33.65 -4.22
C GLY A 685 18.47 34.06 -5.09
N PRO A 686 19.71 33.73 -4.70
CA PRO A 686 20.89 33.96 -5.52
C PRO A 686 20.92 33.01 -6.74
N GLU A 687 21.25 33.52 -7.93
CA GLU A 687 21.23 32.75 -9.19
C GLU A 687 22.15 31.52 -9.12
N GLU A 688 23.21 31.53 -8.33
CA GLU A 688 24.15 30.41 -8.15
C GLU A 688 23.49 29.16 -7.52
N LYS A 689 22.37 29.37 -6.84
CA LYS A 689 21.59 28.29 -6.22
C LYS A 689 20.45 27.79 -7.07
N PHE A 690 20.18 28.44 -8.21
CA PHE A 690 19.09 27.98 -9.06
C PHE A 690 19.36 26.59 -9.61
N ARG A 691 18.32 25.77 -9.55
CA ARG A 691 18.29 24.39 -10.02
C ARG A 691 17.31 24.19 -11.17
N TYR A 692 16.45 25.19 -11.39
CA TYR A 692 15.40 25.12 -12.40
C TYR A 692 15.38 26.41 -13.21
N LEU A 693 15.33 26.26 -14.53
CA LEU A 693 14.94 27.35 -15.45
C LEU A 693 13.48 27.04 -15.86
N VAL A 694 12.58 27.90 -15.40
CA VAL A 694 11.14 27.84 -15.71
C VAL A 694 10.86 28.73 -16.90
N VAL A 695 10.09 28.28 -17.87
CA VAL A 695 9.80 28.99 -19.13
C VAL A 695 8.29 28.93 -19.36
N LYS A 696 7.69 30.07 -19.67
CA LYS A 696 6.33 30.20 -20.20
C LYS A 696 6.39 30.39 -21.71
N ALA A 697 5.79 29.45 -22.43
CA ALA A 697 5.73 29.50 -23.89
C ALA A 697 4.45 30.16 -24.40
N GLU A 698 4.46 30.63 -25.65
CA GLU A 698 3.25 31.03 -26.36
C GLU A 698 2.27 29.85 -26.48
N ALA A 699 0.97 30.18 -26.56
CA ALA A 699 -0.09 29.20 -26.72
C ALA A 699 0.15 28.29 -27.94
N GLY A 700 0.22 26.98 -27.70
CA GLY A 700 0.49 25.98 -28.74
C GLY A 700 1.98 25.83 -29.14
N ALA A 701 2.90 26.60 -28.55
CA ALA A 701 4.33 26.55 -28.87
C ALA A 701 5.16 25.78 -27.82
N VAL A 702 4.55 25.27 -26.74
CA VAL A 702 5.26 24.63 -25.61
C VAL A 702 6.14 23.46 -26.09
N ASN A 703 5.65 22.60 -26.98
CA ASN A 703 6.43 21.51 -27.55
C ASN A 703 7.62 22.00 -28.39
N GLN A 704 7.44 23.10 -29.15
CA GLN A 704 8.52 23.70 -29.93
C GLN A 704 9.63 24.27 -29.06
N VAL A 705 9.25 24.89 -27.93
CA VAL A 705 10.20 25.38 -26.92
C VAL A 705 10.90 24.22 -26.19
N SER A 706 10.20 23.15 -25.88
CA SER A 706 10.79 21.93 -25.33
C SER A 706 11.82 21.30 -26.26
N ASP A 707 11.49 21.15 -27.55
CA ASP A 707 12.40 20.63 -28.57
C ASP A 707 13.61 21.55 -28.78
N PHE A 708 13.39 22.85 -28.74
CA PHE A 708 14.48 23.85 -28.82
C PHE A 708 15.44 23.71 -27.65
N LEU A 709 14.94 23.64 -26.40
CA LEU A 709 15.76 23.43 -25.19
C LEU A 709 16.54 22.12 -25.26
N LYS A 710 15.87 21.03 -25.65
CA LYS A 710 16.49 19.71 -25.79
C LYS A 710 17.62 19.71 -26.84
N LYS A 711 17.43 20.36 -27.98
CA LYS A 711 18.48 20.51 -29.02
C LYS A 711 19.63 21.38 -28.56
N SER A 712 19.32 22.50 -27.88
CA SER A 712 20.31 23.40 -27.34
C SER A 712 21.15 22.81 -26.22
N TRP A 713 20.57 21.86 -25.45
CA TRP A 713 21.23 21.24 -24.33
C TRP A 713 22.55 20.57 -24.69
N SER A 714 22.64 19.94 -25.85
CA SER A 714 23.87 19.29 -26.29
C SER A 714 25.07 20.25 -26.44
N SER A 715 24.80 21.55 -26.67
CA SER A 715 25.85 22.58 -26.71
C SER A 715 26.10 23.20 -25.34
N VAL A 716 25.10 23.21 -24.43
CA VAL A 716 25.19 23.79 -23.10
C VAL A 716 25.84 22.80 -22.11
N ALA A 717 25.44 21.54 -22.18
CA ALA A 717 25.88 20.48 -21.25
C ALA A 717 26.03 19.13 -21.96
N PRO A 718 27.06 18.94 -22.81
CA PRO A 718 27.22 17.72 -23.61
C PRO A 718 27.40 16.46 -22.80
N ASP A 719 27.81 16.59 -21.53
CA ASP A 719 28.04 15.48 -20.62
C ASP A 719 26.86 15.14 -19.70
N ASP A 720 25.81 15.94 -19.74
CA ASP A 720 24.63 15.72 -18.93
C ASP A 720 23.43 15.39 -19.82
N PRO A 721 22.58 14.44 -19.42
CA PRO A 721 21.31 14.21 -20.10
C PRO A 721 20.40 15.42 -19.93
N TYR A 722 19.58 15.71 -20.94
CA TYR A 722 18.54 16.74 -20.84
C TYR A 722 17.43 16.26 -19.90
N GLU A 723 17.17 17.04 -18.88
CA GLU A 723 16.07 16.83 -17.94
C GLU A 723 15.10 18.02 -18.00
N GLY A 724 14.18 17.97 -18.96
CA GLY A 724 13.08 18.94 -19.10
C GLY A 724 11.74 18.30 -18.85
N PHE A 725 10.85 19.02 -18.18
CA PHE A 725 9.52 18.55 -17.77
C PHE A 725 8.47 19.60 -18.12
N PHE A 726 7.29 19.14 -18.47
CA PHE A 726 6.13 20.01 -18.58
C PHE A 726 5.47 20.21 -17.21
N GLN A 727 4.93 21.40 -16.98
CA GLN A 727 4.31 21.70 -15.68
C GLN A 727 3.03 20.92 -15.42
N ASP A 728 2.28 20.57 -16.48
CA ASP A 728 1.09 19.73 -16.39
C ASP A 728 1.42 18.26 -16.03
N GLU A 729 2.68 17.83 -16.18
CA GLU A 729 3.15 16.49 -15.80
C GLU A 729 3.56 16.38 -14.34
N VAL A 730 3.71 17.50 -13.62
CA VAL A 730 4.20 17.52 -12.24
C VAL A 730 3.34 16.61 -11.30
N PHE A 731 2.02 16.63 -11.49
CA PHE A 731 1.10 15.74 -10.76
C PHE A 731 0.64 14.54 -11.58
N GLN A 732 1.31 14.23 -12.70
CA GLN A 732 0.92 13.14 -13.60
C GLN A 732 0.90 11.78 -12.91
N GLN A 733 1.86 11.52 -12.01
CA GLN A 733 1.88 10.27 -11.24
C GLN A 733 0.65 10.14 -10.35
N PHE A 734 0.23 11.24 -9.71
CA PHE A 734 -1.00 11.31 -8.92
C PHE A 734 -2.24 11.04 -9.78
N PHE A 735 -2.38 11.73 -10.92
CA PHE A 735 -3.52 11.53 -11.81
C PHE A 735 -3.52 10.14 -12.45
N ASN A 736 -2.37 9.61 -12.85
CA ASN A 736 -2.25 8.24 -13.37
C ASN A 736 -2.67 7.20 -12.32
N SER A 737 -2.26 7.39 -11.07
CA SER A 737 -2.69 6.52 -9.96
C SER A 737 -4.21 6.58 -9.76
N ASN A 738 -4.82 7.77 -9.81
CA ASN A 738 -6.26 7.93 -9.71
C ASN A 738 -7.00 7.31 -10.90
N ARG A 739 -6.51 7.49 -12.12
CA ARG A 739 -7.07 6.85 -13.33
C ARG A 739 -6.98 5.33 -13.27
N SER A 740 -5.87 4.80 -12.78
CA SER A 740 -5.69 3.37 -12.56
C SER A 740 -6.65 2.82 -11.52
N ASN A 741 -6.80 3.54 -10.40
CA ASN A 741 -7.79 3.20 -9.38
C ASN A 741 -9.23 3.25 -9.94
N ASN A 742 -9.57 4.26 -10.76
CA ASN A 742 -10.88 4.34 -11.41
C ASN A 742 -11.17 3.12 -12.30
N LYS A 743 -10.17 2.64 -13.08
CA LYS A 743 -10.33 1.41 -13.89
C LYS A 743 -10.65 0.19 -13.02
N ILE A 744 -10.01 0.07 -11.85
CA ILE A 744 -10.33 -0.99 -10.88
C ILE A 744 -11.74 -0.83 -10.32
N MET A 745 -12.17 0.41 -9.98
CA MET A 745 -13.52 0.65 -9.48
C MET A 745 -14.59 0.32 -10.53
N TYR A 746 -14.39 0.66 -11.80
CA TYR A 746 -15.27 0.25 -12.90
C TYR A 746 -15.35 -1.28 -13.01
N PHE A 747 -14.20 -1.96 -12.96
CA PHE A 747 -14.16 -3.42 -13.03
C PHE A 747 -14.91 -4.06 -11.85
N LEU A 748 -14.66 -3.61 -10.61
CA LEU A 748 -15.34 -4.12 -9.41
C LEU A 748 -16.85 -3.89 -9.46
N SER A 749 -17.29 -2.72 -9.93
CA SER A 749 -18.70 -2.40 -10.12
C SER A 749 -19.36 -3.35 -11.16
N ALA A 750 -18.67 -3.59 -12.26
CA ALA A 750 -19.15 -4.51 -13.30
C ALA A 750 -19.26 -5.95 -12.77
N VAL A 751 -18.29 -6.40 -11.99
CA VAL A 751 -18.31 -7.72 -11.33
C VAL A 751 -19.48 -7.81 -10.35
N ALA A 752 -19.66 -6.81 -9.47
CA ALA A 752 -20.76 -6.80 -8.50
C ALA A 752 -22.13 -6.82 -9.18
N LEU A 753 -22.30 -6.02 -10.24
CA LEU A 753 -23.54 -5.99 -11.04
C LEU A 753 -23.79 -7.33 -11.73
N THR A 754 -22.77 -7.91 -12.36
CA THR A 754 -22.87 -9.21 -13.04
C THR A 754 -23.29 -10.30 -12.06
N LEU A 755 -22.65 -10.38 -10.88
CA LEU A 755 -23.01 -11.34 -9.84
C LEU A 755 -24.45 -11.14 -9.33
N ALA A 756 -24.90 -9.89 -9.19
CA ALA A 756 -26.27 -9.58 -8.78
C ALA A 756 -27.29 -10.04 -9.85
N CYS A 757 -27.02 -9.75 -11.13
CA CYS A 757 -27.87 -10.18 -12.26
C CYS A 757 -27.90 -11.71 -12.38
N MET A 758 -26.77 -12.39 -12.22
CA MET A 758 -26.70 -13.87 -12.26
C MET A 758 -27.52 -14.49 -11.12
N GLY A 759 -27.50 -13.90 -9.91
CA GLY A 759 -28.31 -14.35 -8.78
C GLY A 759 -29.82 -14.22 -9.05
N LEU A 760 -30.21 -13.09 -9.58
CA LEU A 760 -31.62 -12.84 -9.96
C LEU A 760 -32.09 -13.78 -11.08
N TYR A 761 -31.26 -13.89 -12.13
CA TYR A 761 -31.56 -14.79 -13.26
C TYR A 761 -31.72 -16.24 -12.80
N GLY A 762 -30.80 -16.74 -11.97
CA GLY A 762 -30.85 -18.06 -11.40
C GLY A 762 -32.17 -18.32 -10.63
N LEU A 763 -32.60 -17.33 -9.84
CA LEU A 763 -33.83 -17.44 -9.05
C LEU A 763 -35.10 -17.39 -9.91
N VAL A 764 -35.13 -16.53 -10.92
CA VAL A 764 -36.29 -16.38 -11.84
C VAL A 764 -36.40 -17.59 -12.76
N SER A 765 -35.30 -18.06 -13.36
CA SER A 765 -35.25 -19.19 -14.31
C SER A 765 -35.74 -20.51 -13.71
N TYR A 766 -35.71 -20.68 -12.38
CA TYR A 766 -36.20 -21.88 -11.72
C TYR A 766 -37.60 -21.74 -11.10
N ASN A 767 -38.13 -20.51 -11.03
CA ASN A 767 -39.49 -20.25 -10.53
C ASN A 767 -40.53 -20.13 -11.65
N LEU A 768 -40.10 -19.97 -12.90
CA LEU A 768 -40.86 -20.10 -14.12
C LEU A 768 -40.86 -21.55 -14.59
#